data_6d583728c718449285a36ef57c2ce751
#
_entry.id   6d583728c718449285a36ef57c2ce751
#
_cell.length_a   1.000
_cell.length_b   1.000
_cell.length_c   1.000
_cell.angle_alpha   90.00
_cell.angle_beta   90.00
_cell.angle_gamma   90.00
#
_symmetry.space_group_name_H-M   'P 1'
#
loop_
_entity.id
_entity.type
_entity.pdbx_description
1 polymer ?
#
loop_
_entity_poly.entity_id
_entity_poly.type
_entity_poly.pdbx_seq_one_letter_code
_entity_poly.pdbx_strand_id
1 'polypeptide(L)'
;MSISVLETVETVESASLPETVKELWDQYQLHLHATLPPQKAQQAIRLIQTALCRYTLPGWGGPVPLSERLSPLEIAASMKAAESVSLVQFQTALVVFERVMQQLKTDYQQHSEPTEDWKKYFQGVQKRNKHYLNKLWDWANEQGWFEPLAAQKQQSETYCFREKVEGKVPLDDLRLTQRKCPGQPAFALLVQSKRKGQKDIFALGKVQGDVINPILQTQLDDLKASMLDGRLGEQSEKVSADQALGGIMQALGWAHRVDGIALDDLRLETLVPFVKLRISLEGLESLDQWAIQCWFAREKAKRVADQLEATVRRHLSWRDSRIPGNPSLHPGSKLVIVQCWIAAAKYVYRSETDQDETDNFEDIPAVRRLRKLSRELTKQAKNTPNVVNHDVKMVPWPVLLAAVKRLRVEAELKRVPTSRTKRSPIAQAKSMQRFLLLSFLTILPPDRQRTYRELRVGKTLVKGQLVGSTFTPVERMADPQKAKWYIHLEAPDYKTGETYGTWWGEVPNVDYQDGKTFYGYMDEWLNQWRQVFSPNHQYFFSQPNGKPWTVVGVTSLVRRTLYRLLHVPVTPHVLRNIFITYLYEQNVPGHILDSAALAMHHSRRMQAQSYNKQEQFDKLRPSFTLALELVQQSVEPKPLNPLLQPIGSALEAA
;
A
#
# COMPACT_ATOMS: atom_id res chain seq x y z
N MET A 1 -55.91 7.39 56.30
CA MET A 1 -56.58 7.06 55.06
C MET A 1 -55.68 7.58 53.96
N SER A 2 -54.88 6.69 53.34
CA SER A 2 -54.02 6.99 52.18
C SER A 2 -54.26 5.88 51.17
N ILE A 3 -54.82 6.26 50.08
CA ILE A 3 -55.11 5.37 48.95
C ILE A 3 -53.87 5.37 48.07
N SER A 4 -53.25 4.19 47.95
CA SER A 4 -52.18 3.92 47.02
C SER A 4 -52.76 3.73 45.61
N VAL A 5 -52.35 4.58 44.69
CA VAL A 5 -52.58 4.38 43.28
C VAL A 5 -51.36 3.58 42.76
N LEU A 6 -51.60 2.31 42.46
CA LEU A 6 -50.69 1.49 41.66
C LEU A 6 -50.95 1.81 40.21
N GLU A 7 -50.07 2.63 39.59
CA GLU A 7 -49.99 2.74 38.14
C GLU A 7 -49.30 1.47 37.58
N THR A 8 -50.05 0.72 36.84
CA THR A 8 -49.58 -0.37 36.01
C THR A 8 -48.68 0.19 34.92
N VAL A 9 -47.39 -0.06 35.09
CA VAL A 9 -46.44 0.11 33.96
C VAL A 9 -46.69 -1.07 33.03
N GLU A 10 -47.41 -0.82 31.94
CA GLU A 10 -47.43 -1.72 30.77
C GLU A 10 -45.99 -1.86 30.25
N THR A 11 -45.46 -3.05 30.42
CA THR A 11 -44.21 -3.46 29.76
C THR A 11 -44.40 -3.36 28.28
N VAL A 12 -43.71 -2.40 27.64
CA VAL A 12 -43.55 -2.36 26.20
C VAL A 12 -42.86 -3.66 25.77
N GLU A 13 -43.64 -4.55 25.17
CA GLU A 13 -43.08 -5.73 24.51
C GLU A 13 -41.89 -5.30 23.63
N SER A 14 -40.75 -5.93 23.82
CA SER A 14 -39.56 -5.73 23.02
C SER A 14 -39.95 -6.01 21.55
N ALA A 15 -40.03 -4.97 20.75
CA ALA A 15 -40.28 -5.09 19.31
C ALA A 15 -39.24 -6.05 18.73
N SER A 16 -39.67 -7.12 18.09
CA SER A 16 -38.82 -8.08 17.42
C SER A 16 -37.94 -7.36 16.41
N LEU A 17 -36.69 -7.78 16.28
CA LEU A 17 -35.74 -7.26 15.30
C LEU A 17 -36.36 -7.37 13.87
N PRO A 18 -36.50 -6.28 13.10
CA PRO A 18 -37.02 -6.39 11.75
C PRO A 18 -36.03 -7.16 10.86
N GLU A 19 -36.52 -8.13 10.11
CA GLU A 19 -35.72 -8.93 9.19
C GLU A 19 -35.69 -8.33 7.77
N THR A 20 -36.78 -7.61 7.42
CA THR A 20 -36.98 -7.06 6.07
C THR A 20 -37.11 -5.53 6.09
N VAL A 21 -36.92 -4.93 4.92
CA VAL A 21 -37.15 -3.47 4.71
C VAL A 21 -38.62 -3.09 4.91
N LYS A 22 -39.56 -4.02 4.64
CA LYS A 22 -40.98 -3.79 4.90
C LYS A 22 -41.27 -3.66 6.39
N GLU A 23 -40.77 -4.57 7.22
CA GLU A 23 -40.92 -4.53 8.69
C GLU A 23 -40.24 -3.29 9.29
N LEU A 24 -39.04 -2.96 8.83
CA LEU A 24 -38.34 -1.73 9.21
C LEU A 24 -39.20 -0.49 8.91
N TRP A 25 -39.82 -0.44 7.72
CA TRP A 25 -40.68 0.66 7.32
C TRP A 25 -41.92 0.75 8.21
N ASP A 26 -42.57 -0.36 8.52
CA ASP A 26 -43.77 -0.40 9.36
C ASP A 26 -43.45 0.10 10.78
N GLN A 27 -42.35 -0.31 11.37
CA GLN A 27 -41.90 0.20 12.68
C GLN A 27 -41.57 1.69 12.65
N TYR A 28 -40.93 2.18 11.56
CA TYR A 28 -40.64 3.60 11.43
C TYR A 28 -41.88 4.46 11.26
N GLN A 29 -42.90 3.96 10.60
CA GLN A 29 -44.22 4.65 10.54
C GLN A 29 -44.82 4.83 11.92
N LEU A 30 -44.81 3.78 12.75
CA LEU A 30 -45.27 3.87 14.14
C LEU A 30 -44.49 4.91 14.93
N HIS A 31 -43.17 4.93 14.78
CA HIS A 31 -42.30 5.93 15.40
C HIS A 31 -42.66 7.34 14.95
N LEU A 32 -42.90 7.58 13.65
CA LEU A 32 -43.27 8.90 13.16
C LEU A 32 -44.62 9.36 13.70
N HIS A 33 -45.59 8.47 13.84
CA HIS A 33 -46.88 8.79 14.43
C HIS A 33 -46.82 9.06 15.94
N ALA A 34 -45.90 8.42 16.63
CA ALA A 34 -45.64 8.66 18.07
C ALA A 34 -44.91 9.95 18.34
N THR A 35 -44.00 10.39 17.44
CA THR A 35 -43.06 11.50 17.69
C THR A 35 -43.44 12.81 17.02
N LEU A 36 -44.32 12.79 16.00
CA LEU A 36 -44.70 13.97 15.21
C LEU A 36 -46.19 14.25 15.25
N PRO A 37 -46.60 15.53 15.13
CA PRO A 37 -48.02 15.86 14.92
C PRO A 37 -48.58 15.18 13.66
N PRO A 38 -49.87 14.77 13.63
CA PRO A 38 -50.44 13.93 12.59
C PRO A 38 -50.19 14.40 11.14
N GLN A 39 -50.34 15.72 10.88
CA GLN A 39 -50.09 16.29 9.56
C GLN A 39 -48.60 16.18 9.15
N LYS A 40 -47.67 16.43 10.08
CA LYS A 40 -46.23 16.34 9.82
C LYS A 40 -45.78 14.88 9.65
N ALA A 41 -46.32 13.96 10.44
CA ALA A 41 -46.07 12.52 10.30
C ALA A 41 -46.49 12.04 8.91
N GLN A 42 -47.71 12.39 8.49
CA GLN A 42 -48.26 11.98 7.17
C GLN A 42 -47.43 12.57 6.00
N GLN A 43 -46.95 13.80 6.13
CA GLN A 43 -46.05 14.40 5.14
C GLN A 43 -44.71 13.68 5.08
N ALA A 44 -44.10 13.35 6.23
CA ALA A 44 -42.83 12.61 6.30
C ALA A 44 -42.98 11.22 5.69
N ILE A 45 -44.03 10.49 6.04
CA ILE A 45 -44.40 9.17 5.49
C ILE A 45 -44.42 9.20 3.95
N ARG A 46 -45.16 10.16 3.36
CA ARG A 46 -45.25 10.27 1.90
C ARG A 46 -43.91 10.52 1.23
N LEU A 47 -43.06 11.36 1.82
CA LEU A 47 -41.76 11.69 1.25
C LEU A 47 -40.75 10.54 1.37
N ILE A 48 -40.80 9.79 2.46
CA ILE A 48 -39.95 8.59 2.64
C ILE A 48 -40.43 7.45 1.74
N GLN A 49 -41.76 7.24 1.64
CA GLN A 49 -42.33 6.30 0.67
C GLN A 49 -41.88 6.62 -0.75
N THR A 50 -41.87 7.89 -1.14
CA THR A 50 -41.38 8.29 -2.46
C THR A 50 -39.90 7.96 -2.62
N ALA A 51 -39.06 8.21 -1.61
CA ALA A 51 -37.64 7.91 -1.64
C ALA A 51 -37.38 6.39 -1.73
N LEU A 52 -38.16 5.59 -1.00
CA LEU A 52 -38.05 4.12 -1.02
C LEU A 52 -38.60 3.53 -2.32
N CYS A 53 -39.89 3.75 -2.61
CA CYS A 53 -40.59 3.05 -3.70
C CYS A 53 -40.12 3.50 -5.09
N ARG A 54 -39.75 4.77 -5.24
CA ARG A 54 -39.40 5.31 -6.56
C ARG A 54 -37.91 5.25 -6.85
N TYR A 55 -37.05 5.38 -5.83
CA TYR A 55 -35.61 5.57 -6.04
C TYR A 55 -34.74 4.55 -5.39
N THR A 56 -35.21 3.77 -4.42
CA THR A 56 -34.38 2.82 -3.70
C THR A 56 -34.74 1.37 -4.04
N LEU A 57 -35.98 0.97 -3.88
CA LEU A 57 -36.45 -0.40 -4.17
C LEU A 57 -36.20 -0.83 -5.62
N PRO A 58 -36.41 0.02 -6.66
CA PRO A 58 -36.02 -0.35 -8.02
C PRO A 58 -34.55 -0.69 -8.20
N GLY A 59 -33.70 -0.08 -7.40
CA GLY A 59 -32.26 -0.36 -7.40
C GLY A 59 -31.88 -1.73 -6.81
N TRP A 60 -32.79 -2.38 -6.10
CA TRP A 60 -32.71 -3.77 -5.61
C TRP A 60 -33.55 -4.76 -6.43
N GLY A 61 -34.05 -4.35 -7.61
CA GLY A 61 -34.84 -5.20 -8.48
C GLY A 61 -36.36 -5.13 -8.23
N GLY A 62 -36.79 -4.19 -7.40
CA GLY A 62 -38.23 -3.90 -7.22
C GLY A 62 -38.89 -3.22 -8.44
N PRO A 63 -40.22 -3.10 -8.46
CA PRO A 63 -40.95 -2.51 -9.57
C PRO A 63 -40.57 -1.03 -9.76
N VAL A 64 -40.43 -0.61 -11.03
CA VAL A 64 -40.20 0.79 -11.40
C VAL A 64 -41.54 1.48 -11.57
N PRO A 65 -41.89 2.51 -10.77
CA PRO A 65 -43.14 3.24 -10.93
C PRO A 65 -43.19 4.01 -12.26
N LEU A 66 -44.32 3.92 -12.95
CA LEU A 66 -44.53 4.53 -14.25
C LEU A 66 -45.09 5.96 -14.16
N SER A 67 -45.78 6.29 -13.06
CA SER A 67 -46.42 7.59 -12.85
C SER A 67 -45.56 8.59 -12.11
N GLU A 68 -45.69 9.90 -12.37
CA GLU A 68 -44.99 10.94 -11.62
C GLU A 68 -45.40 11.00 -10.13
N ARG A 69 -46.62 10.64 -9.82
CA ARG A 69 -47.13 10.47 -8.46
C ARG A 69 -47.42 9.00 -8.23
N LEU A 70 -46.83 8.43 -7.19
CA LEU A 70 -47.07 7.04 -6.82
C LEU A 70 -48.54 6.79 -6.56
N SER A 71 -49.14 5.89 -7.32
CA SER A 71 -50.51 5.40 -7.09
C SER A 71 -50.50 4.42 -5.90
N PRO A 72 -51.67 4.20 -5.24
CA PRO A 72 -51.77 3.20 -4.16
C PRO A 72 -51.34 1.79 -4.60
N LEU A 73 -51.61 1.42 -5.86
CA LEU A 73 -51.22 0.12 -6.42
C LEU A 73 -49.67 0.01 -6.57
N GLU A 74 -49.00 1.07 -7.04
CA GLU A 74 -47.56 1.10 -7.18
C GLU A 74 -46.86 1.05 -5.80
N ILE A 75 -47.44 1.74 -4.81
CA ILE A 75 -46.93 1.68 -3.43
C ILE A 75 -47.08 0.25 -2.89
N ALA A 76 -48.22 -0.39 -3.07
CA ALA A 76 -48.45 -1.76 -2.61
C ALA A 76 -47.52 -2.76 -3.28
N ALA A 77 -47.29 -2.65 -4.59
CA ALA A 77 -46.36 -3.49 -5.34
C ALA A 77 -44.90 -3.29 -4.87
N SER A 78 -44.52 -2.04 -4.64
CA SER A 78 -43.15 -1.73 -4.11
C SER A 78 -42.97 -2.23 -2.69
N MET A 79 -43.98 -2.09 -1.82
CA MET A 79 -43.90 -2.59 -0.44
C MET A 79 -43.91 -4.12 -0.37
N LYS A 80 -44.59 -4.80 -1.28
CA LYS A 80 -44.45 -6.25 -1.43
C LYS A 80 -43.04 -6.66 -1.85
N ALA A 81 -42.41 -5.92 -2.74
CA ALA A 81 -41.00 -6.15 -3.08
C ALA A 81 -40.05 -5.88 -1.89
N ALA A 82 -40.41 -4.95 -0.99
CA ALA A 82 -39.64 -4.65 0.21
C ALA A 82 -39.62 -5.82 1.23
N GLU A 83 -40.54 -6.76 1.16
CA GLU A 83 -40.59 -7.99 1.96
C GLU A 83 -39.45 -8.95 1.60
N SER A 84 -38.92 -8.88 0.38
CA SER A 84 -37.79 -9.69 -0.07
C SER A 84 -36.40 -9.03 0.14
N VAL A 85 -36.37 -7.79 0.59
CA VAL A 85 -35.12 -7.04 0.83
C VAL A 85 -34.78 -7.13 2.30
N SER A 86 -33.61 -7.75 2.61
CA SER A 86 -33.15 -7.92 3.99
C SER A 86 -32.70 -6.61 4.63
N LEU A 87 -32.72 -6.55 5.96
CA LEU A 87 -32.19 -5.42 6.73
C LEU A 87 -30.70 -5.16 6.44
N VAL A 88 -29.93 -6.20 6.17
CA VAL A 88 -28.50 -6.07 5.75
C VAL A 88 -28.39 -5.33 4.42
N GLN A 89 -29.28 -5.60 3.46
CA GLN A 89 -29.29 -4.86 2.19
C GLN A 89 -29.68 -3.39 2.40
N PHE A 90 -30.57 -3.10 3.38
CA PHE A 90 -30.97 -1.72 3.68
C PHE A 90 -29.79 -0.84 4.13
N GLN A 91 -28.74 -1.39 4.69
CA GLN A 91 -27.51 -0.64 4.99
C GLN A 91 -26.93 0.07 3.75
N THR A 92 -27.20 -0.45 2.55
CA THR A 92 -26.75 0.12 1.27
C THR A 92 -27.76 1.11 0.65
N ALA A 93 -28.88 1.41 1.31
CA ALA A 93 -30.00 2.18 0.75
C ALA A 93 -29.58 3.53 0.14
N LEU A 94 -28.72 4.27 0.82
CA LEU A 94 -28.23 5.57 0.36
C LEU A 94 -27.37 5.45 -0.91
N VAL A 95 -26.58 4.40 -1.01
CA VAL A 95 -25.74 4.12 -2.18
C VAL A 95 -26.59 3.72 -3.37
N VAL A 96 -27.58 2.87 -3.12
CA VAL A 96 -28.53 2.41 -4.15
C VAL A 96 -29.38 3.58 -4.66
N PHE A 97 -29.89 4.43 -3.77
CA PHE A 97 -30.59 5.66 -4.12
C PHE A 97 -29.76 6.56 -5.05
N GLU A 98 -28.50 6.81 -4.70
CA GLU A 98 -27.64 7.66 -5.53
C GLU A 98 -27.39 7.06 -6.92
N ARG A 99 -27.22 5.73 -6.99
CA ARG A 99 -27.05 5.01 -8.25
C ARG A 99 -28.29 5.15 -9.15
N VAL A 100 -29.47 4.95 -8.60
CA VAL A 100 -30.73 5.09 -9.36
C VAL A 100 -30.96 6.53 -9.84
N MET A 101 -30.67 7.50 -8.96
CA MET A 101 -30.74 8.91 -9.36
C MET A 101 -29.77 9.28 -10.47
N GLN A 102 -28.57 8.72 -10.44
CA GLN A 102 -27.57 8.94 -11.50
C GLN A 102 -28.01 8.28 -12.82
N GLN A 103 -28.60 7.08 -12.76
CA GLN A 103 -29.15 6.40 -13.94
C GLN A 103 -30.28 7.23 -14.58
N LEU A 104 -31.24 7.67 -13.79
CA LEU A 104 -32.33 8.52 -14.27
C LEU A 104 -31.85 9.81 -14.93
N LYS A 105 -30.78 10.40 -14.39
CA LYS A 105 -30.14 11.57 -15.00
C LYS A 105 -29.50 11.24 -16.34
N THR A 106 -28.83 10.11 -16.44
CA THR A 106 -28.20 9.65 -17.67
C THR A 106 -29.23 9.32 -18.74
N ASP A 107 -30.30 8.60 -18.37
CA ASP A 107 -31.39 8.25 -19.27
C ASP A 107 -32.10 9.48 -19.82
N TYR A 108 -32.35 10.50 -18.98
CA TYR A 108 -32.90 11.77 -19.44
C TYR A 108 -31.97 12.46 -20.44
N GLN A 109 -30.65 12.48 -20.17
CA GLN A 109 -29.65 13.11 -21.04
C GLN A 109 -29.49 12.42 -22.40
N GLN A 110 -29.82 11.13 -22.49
CA GLN A 110 -29.82 10.38 -23.75
C GLN A 110 -30.98 10.74 -24.68
N HIS A 111 -32.09 11.17 -24.09
CA HIS A 111 -33.35 11.42 -24.83
C HIS A 111 -33.66 12.92 -24.98
N SER A 112 -33.03 13.79 -24.21
CA SER A 112 -33.32 15.23 -24.21
C SER A 112 -32.12 16.04 -23.74
N GLU A 113 -31.88 17.22 -24.31
CA GLU A 113 -30.93 18.18 -23.75
C GLU A 113 -31.50 18.78 -22.45
N PRO A 114 -30.82 18.64 -21.31
CA PRO A 114 -31.32 19.11 -20.02
C PRO A 114 -31.28 20.63 -19.94
N THR A 115 -32.44 21.24 -19.81
CA THR A 115 -32.60 22.68 -19.54
C THR A 115 -32.08 23.04 -18.13
N GLU A 116 -31.75 24.31 -17.89
CA GLU A 116 -31.29 24.75 -16.55
C GLU A 116 -32.41 24.59 -15.49
N ASP A 117 -33.67 24.73 -15.87
CA ASP A 117 -34.78 24.52 -14.95
C ASP A 117 -34.96 23.03 -14.59
N TRP A 118 -34.77 22.13 -15.55
CA TRP A 118 -34.75 20.69 -15.28
C TRP A 118 -33.63 20.32 -14.34
N LYS A 119 -32.41 20.87 -14.52
CA LYS A 119 -31.26 20.60 -13.65
C LYS A 119 -31.53 21.03 -12.21
N LYS A 120 -32.11 22.23 -12.02
CA LYS A 120 -32.49 22.74 -10.68
C LYS A 120 -33.57 21.87 -10.04
N TYR A 121 -34.60 21.50 -10.82
CA TYR A 121 -35.66 20.62 -10.37
C TYR A 121 -35.10 19.26 -9.94
N PHE A 122 -34.31 18.62 -10.79
CA PHE A 122 -33.71 17.32 -10.50
C PHE A 122 -32.81 17.34 -9.24
N GLN A 123 -32.01 18.37 -9.09
CA GLN A 123 -31.18 18.56 -7.88
C GLN A 123 -32.06 18.74 -6.62
N GLY A 124 -33.13 19.48 -6.72
CA GLY A 124 -34.11 19.65 -5.65
C GLY A 124 -34.78 18.34 -5.23
N VAL A 125 -35.19 17.53 -6.21
CA VAL A 125 -35.77 16.18 -6.00
C VAL A 125 -34.74 15.26 -5.33
N GLN A 126 -33.51 15.23 -5.83
CA GLN A 126 -32.45 14.39 -5.28
C GLN A 126 -32.15 14.79 -3.82
N LYS A 127 -31.95 16.07 -3.55
CA LYS A 127 -31.63 16.58 -2.21
C LYS A 127 -32.74 16.27 -1.20
N ARG A 128 -34.00 16.49 -1.58
CA ARG A 128 -35.15 16.26 -0.72
C ARG A 128 -35.32 14.79 -0.38
N ASN A 129 -35.35 13.92 -1.40
CA ASN A 129 -35.55 12.48 -1.17
C ASN A 129 -34.39 11.85 -0.41
N LYS A 130 -33.16 12.25 -0.69
CA LYS A 130 -31.99 11.82 0.08
C LYS A 130 -32.08 12.23 1.56
N HIS A 131 -32.56 13.44 1.85
CA HIS A 131 -32.72 13.89 3.24
C HIS A 131 -33.72 13.03 4.02
N TYR A 132 -34.83 12.63 3.42
CA TYR A 132 -35.82 11.79 4.08
C TYR A 132 -35.36 10.32 4.19
N LEU A 133 -34.66 9.81 3.20
CA LEU A 133 -34.08 8.48 3.27
C LEU A 133 -32.99 8.40 4.34
N ASN A 134 -32.18 9.47 4.50
CA ASN A 134 -31.20 9.57 5.59
C ASN A 134 -31.89 9.49 6.96
N LYS A 135 -33.02 10.16 7.16
CA LYS A 135 -33.75 10.10 8.44
C LYS A 135 -34.18 8.68 8.81
N LEU A 136 -34.69 7.93 7.85
CA LEU A 136 -35.02 6.52 8.06
C LEU A 136 -33.79 5.69 8.36
N TRP A 137 -32.70 5.94 7.63
CA TRP A 137 -31.45 5.22 7.79
C TRP A 137 -30.76 5.55 9.13
N ASP A 138 -30.73 6.83 9.52
CA ASP A 138 -30.16 7.29 10.80
C ASP A 138 -30.94 6.69 11.98
N TRP A 139 -32.30 6.73 11.91
CA TRP A 139 -33.15 6.13 12.94
C TRP A 139 -32.91 4.62 13.06
N ALA A 140 -32.86 3.89 11.95
CA ALA A 140 -32.59 2.44 11.99
C ALA A 140 -31.21 2.12 12.59
N ASN A 141 -30.23 2.98 12.34
CA ASN A 141 -28.89 2.84 12.91
C ASN A 141 -28.86 3.15 14.42
N GLU A 142 -29.66 4.10 14.89
CA GLU A 142 -29.80 4.44 16.32
C GLU A 142 -30.44 3.31 17.13
N GLN A 143 -31.26 2.45 16.51
CA GLN A 143 -31.86 1.30 17.18
C GLN A 143 -30.85 0.20 17.50
N GLY A 144 -29.62 0.26 17.00
CA GLY A 144 -28.61 -0.78 17.20
C GLY A 144 -28.85 -2.07 16.42
N TRP A 145 -29.76 -2.07 15.47
CA TRP A 145 -30.11 -3.25 14.64
C TRP A 145 -29.06 -3.56 13.56
N PHE A 146 -28.18 -2.60 13.28
CA PHE A 146 -27.07 -2.82 12.37
C PHE A 146 -25.85 -3.26 13.17
N GLU A 147 -25.18 -4.32 12.72
CA GLU A 147 -23.88 -4.66 13.27
C GLU A 147 -22.90 -3.48 13.14
N PRO A 148 -21.99 -3.29 14.12
CA PRO A 148 -21.11 -2.13 14.11
C PRO A 148 -20.32 -2.05 12.79
N LEU A 149 -20.60 -1.03 12.00
CA LEU A 149 -20.01 -0.71 10.70
C LEU A 149 -18.47 -0.57 10.70
N ALA A 150 -17.77 -0.72 11.82
CA ALA A 150 -16.32 -0.56 11.89
C ALA A 150 -15.55 -1.58 11.03
N ALA A 151 -16.02 -2.82 10.94
CA ALA A 151 -15.42 -3.85 10.06
C ALA A 151 -15.99 -3.77 8.64
N GLN A 152 -17.29 -3.49 8.51
CA GLN A 152 -17.95 -3.38 7.21
C GLN A 152 -17.67 -2.06 6.48
N LYS A 153 -17.43 -0.93 7.20
CA LYS A 153 -17.00 0.32 6.53
C LYS A 153 -15.69 0.15 5.76
N GLN A 154 -14.74 -0.60 6.28
CA GLN A 154 -13.53 -0.92 5.53
C GLN A 154 -13.80 -1.87 4.34
N GLN A 155 -14.67 -2.87 4.51
CA GLN A 155 -15.03 -3.79 3.43
C GLN A 155 -15.95 -3.13 2.39
N SER A 156 -16.95 -2.34 2.78
CA SER A 156 -17.85 -1.67 1.83
C SER A 156 -17.16 -0.52 1.08
N GLU A 157 -16.28 0.25 1.73
CA GLU A 157 -15.47 1.27 1.06
C GLU A 157 -14.44 0.62 0.13
N THR A 158 -13.81 -0.48 0.54
CA THR A 158 -12.91 -1.28 -0.31
C THR A 158 -13.68 -1.94 -1.45
N TYR A 159 -14.89 -2.45 -1.20
CA TYR A 159 -15.74 -3.07 -2.21
C TYR A 159 -16.28 -2.05 -3.21
N CYS A 160 -16.71 -0.86 -2.77
CA CYS A 160 -17.08 0.25 -3.65
C CYS A 160 -15.89 0.74 -4.48
N PHE A 161 -14.67 0.74 -3.92
CA PHE A 161 -13.45 1.07 -4.64
C PHE A 161 -13.09 0.00 -5.68
N ARG A 162 -13.20 -1.29 -5.34
CA ARG A 162 -12.99 -2.39 -6.30
C ARG A 162 -14.01 -2.36 -7.44
N GLU A 163 -15.30 -2.14 -7.16
CA GLU A 163 -16.31 -2.01 -8.20
C GLU A 163 -16.06 -0.80 -9.12
N LYS A 164 -15.58 0.33 -8.59
CA LYS A 164 -15.20 1.50 -9.40
C LYS A 164 -13.93 1.27 -10.21
N VAL A 165 -13.02 0.47 -9.68
CA VAL A 165 -11.76 0.11 -10.33
C VAL A 165 -11.97 -0.91 -11.44
N GLU A 166 -12.96 -1.79 -11.36
CA GLU A 166 -13.28 -2.81 -12.36
C GLU A 166 -14.06 -2.27 -13.59
N GLY A 167 -13.96 -0.99 -13.87
CA GLY A 167 -14.45 -0.40 -15.14
C GLY A 167 -15.86 0.15 -15.13
N LYS A 168 -16.52 0.25 -13.98
CA LYS A 168 -17.88 0.82 -13.88
C LYS A 168 -17.92 2.36 -13.87
N VAL A 169 -16.79 3.04 -13.63
CA VAL A 169 -16.66 4.48 -13.87
C VAL A 169 -15.66 4.65 -15.00
N PRO A 170 -16.08 5.14 -16.17
CA PRO A 170 -15.17 5.41 -17.26
C PRO A 170 -14.06 6.34 -16.79
N LEU A 171 -12.79 5.96 -17.02
CA LEU A 171 -11.64 6.82 -16.73
C LEU A 171 -11.74 8.16 -17.46
N ASP A 172 -12.55 8.22 -18.52
CA ASP A 172 -12.79 9.40 -19.35
C ASP A 172 -13.57 10.51 -18.64
N ASP A 173 -14.37 10.18 -17.62
CA ASP A 173 -15.12 11.17 -16.82
C ASP A 173 -14.27 11.94 -15.81
N LEU A 174 -13.02 11.53 -15.61
CA LEU A 174 -12.12 12.17 -14.66
C LEU A 174 -11.55 13.49 -15.22
N ARG A 175 -11.74 14.58 -14.50
CA ARG A 175 -11.17 15.88 -14.86
C ARG A 175 -9.66 15.89 -14.61
N LEU A 176 -8.90 16.40 -15.56
CA LEU A 176 -7.43 16.51 -15.49
C LEU A 176 -6.91 17.23 -14.23
N THR A 177 -7.67 18.23 -13.76
CA THR A 177 -7.29 19.07 -12.62
C THR A 177 -7.78 18.54 -11.29
N GLN A 178 -8.63 17.51 -11.27
CA GLN A 178 -9.12 16.94 -10.04
C GLN A 178 -8.02 16.18 -9.29
N ARG A 179 -7.79 16.57 -8.06
CA ARG A 179 -6.85 15.85 -7.16
C ARG A 179 -7.48 14.61 -6.55
N LYS A 180 -8.82 14.56 -6.51
CA LYS A 180 -9.65 13.44 -6.04
C LYS A 180 -11.02 13.52 -6.72
N CYS A 181 -11.69 12.40 -6.87
CA CYS A 181 -13.07 12.39 -7.36
C CYS A 181 -14.04 12.94 -6.31
N PRO A 182 -15.17 13.53 -6.73
CA PRO A 182 -16.26 13.89 -5.80
C PRO A 182 -16.68 12.67 -4.98
N GLY A 183 -16.87 12.85 -3.67
CA GLY A 183 -17.21 11.76 -2.75
C GLY A 183 -16.07 10.82 -2.39
N GLN A 184 -14.89 10.97 -2.99
CA GLN A 184 -13.72 10.19 -2.66
C GLN A 184 -13.21 10.56 -1.25
N PRO A 185 -12.99 9.59 -0.35
CA PRO A 185 -12.44 9.87 0.97
C PRO A 185 -11.06 10.52 0.85
N ALA A 186 -10.71 11.33 1.84
CA ALA A 186 -9.39 11.92 1.88
C ALA A 186 -8.34 10.79 1.89
N PHE A 187 -7.28 10.95 1.09
CA PHE A 187 -6.20 9.98 0.98
C PHE A 187 -5.65 9.54 2.36
N ALA A 188 -5.58 10.46 3.32
CA ALA A 188 -5.16 10.18 4.69
C ALA A 188 -6.06 9.16 5.41
N LEU A 189 -7.35 9.09 5.10
CA LEU A 189 -8.30 8.16 5.71
C LEU A 189 -8.10 6.70 5.23
N LEU A 190 -7.63 6.52 3.98
CA LEU A 190 -7.39 5.18 3.41
C LEU A 190 -6.07 4.56 3.87
N VAL A 191 -5.12 5.38 4.28
CA VAL A 191 -3.76 4.97 4.65
C VAL A 191 -3.47 5.24 6.12
N GLN A 192 -4.49 5.54 6.93
CA GLN A 192 -4.27 5.77 8.35
C GLN A 192 -3.65 4.54 8.99
N SER A 193 -2.37 4.69 9.33
CA SER A 193 -1.82 3.93 10.42
C SER A 193 -2.70 4.20 11.65
N LYS A 194 -3.20 3.15 12.31
CA LYS A 194 -3.91 3.30 13.60
C LYS A 194 -3.05 4.03 14.64
N ARG A 195 -1.75 4.14 14.35
CA ARG A 195 -0.76 4.85 15.18
C ARG A 195 -0.65 6.30 14.74
N LYS A 196 -1.01 7.22 15.64
CA LYS A 196 -0.80 8.65 15.45
C LYS A 196 0.70 8.95 15.47
N GLY A 197 1.20 9.59 14.41
CA GLY A 197 2.56 10.10 14.39
C GLY A 197 2.71 11.33 15.29
N GLN A 198 3.74 11.37 16.10
CA GLN A 198 4.15 12.56 16.82
C GLN A 198 5.42 13.09 16.18
N LYS A 199 5.53 14.44 16.10
CA LYS A 199 6.80 15.06 15.71
C LYS A 199 7.88 14.57 16.65
N ASP A 200 8.98 14.10 16.10
CA ASP A 200 10.05 13.56 16.92
C ASP A 200 10.84 14.71 17.57
N ILE A 201 10.46 15.00 18.80
CA ILE A 201 11.13 15.98 19.66
C ILE A 201 12.14 15.31 20.61
N PHE A 202 12.20 13.98 20.60
CA PHE A 202 13.07 13.25 21.55
C PHE A 202 14.46 12.97 21.00
N ALA A 203 14.65 13.00 19.68
CA ALA A 203 16.00 12.85 19.13
C ALA A 203 16.89 14.01 19.59
N LEU A 204 18.11 13.71 19.96
CA LEU A 204 19.11 14.69 20.35
C LEU A 204 19.33 15.70 19.19
N GLY A 205 19.50 16.98 19.47
CA GLY A 205 19.63 18.04 18.48
C GLY A 205 18.32 18.46 17.79
N LYS A 206 17.14 17.99 18.24
CA LYS A 206 15.82 18.38 17.71
C LYS A 206 15.08 19.41 18.57
N VAL A 207 15.50 19.59 19.78
CA VAL A 207 14.97 20.61 20.71
C VAL A 207 15.93 21.79 20.76
N GLN A 208 15.38 22.99 20.83
CA GLN A 208 16.19 24.20 21.01
C GLN A 208 16.93 24.11 22.36
N GLY A 209 18.24 24.30 22.34
CA GLY A 209 19.10 24.15 23.51
C GLY A 209 19.83 22.80 23.61
N ASP A 210 19.50 21.81 22.75
CA ASP A 210 20.29 20.59 22.66
C ASP A 210 21.68 20.92 22.08
N VAL A 211 22.71 20.85 22.91
CA VAL A 211 24.10 20.96 22.49
C VAL A 211 24.72 19.55 22.50
N ILE A 212 25.19 19.10 21.34
CA ILE A 212 25.95 17.85 21.26
C ILE A 212 27.40 18.17 21.68
N ASN A 213 27.85 17.53 22.75
CA ASN A 213 29.21 17.76 23.22
C ASN A 213 30.24 17.28 22.17
N PRO A 214 31.45 17.87 22.12
CA PRO A 214 32.43 17.60 21.07
C PRO A 214 32.87 16.14 20.99
N ILE A 215 32.94 15.44 22.13
CA ILE A 215 33.39 14.02 22.17
C ILE A 215 32.31 13.15 21.50
N LEU A 216 31.06 13.34 21.87
CA LEU A 216 29.96 12.62 21.24
C LEU A 216 29.87 12.92 19.74
N GLN A 217 30.06 14.19 19.34
CA GLN A 217 30.05 14.55 17.90
C GLN A 217 31.15 13.79 17.15
N THR A 218 32.35 13.74 17.69
CA THR A 218 33.45 12.96 17.10
C THR A 218 33.14 11.48 17.00
N GLN A 219 32.52 10.90 18.04
CA GLN A 219 32.07 9.49 18.02
C GLN A 219 31.03 9.23 16.95
N LEU A 220 30.05 10.14 16.76
CA LEU A 220 29.02 10.00 15.75
C LEU A 220 29.56 10.11 14.33
N ASP A 221 30.52 11.02 14.11
CA ASP A 221 31.17 11.19 12.81
C ASP A 221 32.05 9.99 12.46
N ASP A 222 32.82 9.48 13.42
CA ASP A 222 33.65 8.28 13.23
C ASP A 222 32.80 7.01 13.06
N LEU A 223 31.69 6.88 13.81
CA LEU A 223 30.73 5.80 13.61
C LEU A 223 30.19 5.81 12.17
N LYS A 224 29.80 6.99 11.67
CA LYS A 224 29.29 7.13 10.30
C LYS A 224 30.36 6.76 9.28
N ALA A 225 31.58 7.25 9.44
CA ALA A 225 32.69 6.91 8.57
C ALA A 225 32.95 5.40 8.61
N SER A 226 33.00 4.79 9.81
CA SER A 226 33.20 3.35 10.00
C SER A 226 32.15 2.46 9.37
N MET A 227 30.89 2.94 9.28
CA MET A 227 29.83 2.24 8.55
C MET A 227 30.01 2.34 7.04
N LEU A 228 30.45 3.49 6.55
CA LEU A 228 30.59 3.75 5.11
C LEU A 228 31.83 3.06 4.51
N ASP A 229 32.87 2.87 5.28
CA ASP A 229 34.12 2.20 4.85
C ASP A 229 34.22 0.72 5.21
N GLY A 230 33.16 0.16 5.83
CA GLY A 230 33.07 -1.27 6.15
C GLY A 230 33.81 -1.71 7.41
N ARG A 231 34.44 -0.81 8.19
CA ARG A 231 35.16 -1.16 9.44
C ARG A 231 34.27 -1.82 10.51
N LEU A 232 32.96 -1.73 10.40
CA LEU A 232 31.99 -2.39 11.31
C LEU A 232 31.36 -3.66 10.70
N GLY A 233 31.99 -4.27 9.70
CA GLY A 233 31.53 -5.41 8.93
C GLY A 233 31.23 -5.02 7.49
N GLU A 234 30.08 -5.40 6.92
CA GLU A 234 29.74 -5.02 5.55
C GLU A 234 29.62 -3.50 5.39
N GLN A 235 30.15 -2.98 4.28
CA GLN A 235 30.04 -1.58 3.90
C GLN A 235 28.59 -1.16 3.78
N SER A 236 28.20 -0.08 4.45
CA SER A 236 26.83 0.43 4.44
C SER A 236 26.62 1.50 3.39
N GLU A 237 25.46 1.47 2.72
CA GLU A 237 25.01 2.62 1.93
C GLU A 237 24.79 3.85 2.84
N LYS A 238 25.06 5.04 2.30
CA LYS A 238 24.85 6.33 3.02
C LYS A 238 23.48 6.45 3.68
N VAL A 239 22.43 5.99 3.00
CA VAL A 239 21.04 6.03 3.53
C VAL A 239 20.93 5.14 4.78
N SER A 240 21.55 3.98 4.79
CA SER A 240 21.54 3.05 5.93
C SER A 240 22.34 3.61 7.11
N ALA A 241 23.49 4.23 6.86
CA ALA A 241 24.29 4.90 7.89
C ALA A 241 23.52 6.10 8.49
N ASP A 242 22.90 6.95 7.66
CA ASP A 242 22.09 8.08 8.14
C ASP A 242 20.85 7.60 8.94
N GLN A 243 20.26 6.47 8.58
CA GLN A 243 19.15 5.87 9.34
C GLN A 243 19.63 5.33 10.70
N ALA A 244 20.77 4.67 10.75
CA ALA A 244 21.36 4.17 12.00
C ALA A 244 21.66 5.33 12.95
N LEU A 245 22.32 6.39 12.46
CA LEU A 245 22.59 7.60 13.23
C LEU A 245 21.29 8.25 13.74
N GLY A 246 20.26 8.36 12.90
CA GLY A 246 18.96 8.88 13.33
C GLY A 246 18.35 8.08 14.47
N GLY A 247 18.46 6.75 14.45
CA GLY A 247 18.01 5.87 15.53
C GLY A 247 18.86 6.00 16.81
N ILE A 248 20.18 6.15 16.67
CA ILE A 248 21.09 6.39 17.79
C ILE A 248 20.82 7.74 18.44
N MET A 249 20.62 8.80 17.65
CA MET A 249 20.24 10.12 18.15
C MET A 249 18.90 10.10 18.92
N GLN A 250 17.96 9.25 18.51
CA GLN A 250 16.71 9.03 19.26
C GLN A 250 16.96 8.32 20.59
N ALA A 251 17.87 7.33 20.63
CA ALA A 251 18.23 6.63 21.86
C ALA A 251 19.00 7.54 22.83
N LEU A 252 19.92 8.35 22.33
CA LEU A 252 20.65 9.36 23.13
C LEU A 252 19.71 10.42 23.71
N GLY A 253 18.78 10.94 22.90
CA GLY A 253 17.76 11.85 23.37
C GLY A 253 16.82 11.24 24.40
N TRP A 254 16.51 9.95 24.30
CA TRP A 254 15.78 9.20 25.32
C TRP A 254 16.60 9.08 26.61
N ALA A 255 17.88 8.72 26.52
CA ALA A 255 18.79 8.63 27.66
C ALA A 255 18.91 9.99 28.40
N HIS A 256 19.00 11.09 27.66
CA HIS A 256 19.00 12.42 28.25
C HIS A 256 17.67 12.78 28.93
N ARG A 257 16.55 12.66 28.20
CA ARG A 257 15.25 13.24 28.62
C ARG A 257 14.42 12.32 29.52
N VAL A 258 14.70 11.01 29.52
CA VAL A 258 13.94 10.01 30.29
C VAL A 258 14.79 9.43 31.41
N ASP A 259 16.06 9.10 31.13
CA ASP A 259 16.99 8.58 32.12
C ASP A 259 17.79 9.67 32.85
N GLY A 260 17.64 10.94 32.47
CA GLY A 260 18.20 12.10 33.17
C GLY A 260 19.70 12.33 32.97
N ILE A 261 20.31 11.71 31.95
CA ILE A 261 21.75 11.84 31.72
C ILE A 261 22.06 13.24 31.18
N ALA A 262 23.02 13.94 31.80
CA ALA A 262 23.40 15.30 31.36
C ALA A 262 23.97 15.31 29.93
N LEU A 263 23.76 16.39 29.19
CA LEU A 263 24.23 16.52 27.79
C LEU A 263 25.75 16.35 27.68
N ASP A 264 26.49 16.88 28.68
CA ASP A 264 27.95 16.80 28.72
C ASP A 264 28.49 15.39 28.98
N ASP A 265 27.68 14.52 29.61
CA ASP A 265 28.04 13.13 29.91
C ASP A 265 27.61 12.14 28.83
N LEU A 266 26.85 12.59 27.83
CA LEU A 266 26.41 11.72 26.75
C LEU A 266 27.60 11.26 25.89
N ARG A 267 27.73 9.94 25.75
CA ARG A 267 28.69 9.23 24.91
C ARG A 267 27.99 8.03 24.29
N LEU A 268 28.59 7.37 23.31
CA LEU A 268 28.06 6.09 22.81
C LEU A 268 28.15 5.00 23.89
N GLU A 269 29.12 5.07 24.80
CA GLU A 269 29.29 4.19 25.97
C GLU A 269 28.16 4.39 27.00
N THR A 270 27.48 5.52 26.99
CA THR A 270 26.25 5.75 27.79
C THR A 270 25.10 4.85 27.35
N LEU A 271 24.97 4.60 26.05
CA LEU A 271 24.02 3.66 25.51
C LEU A 271 24.51 2.22 25.64
N VAL A 272 25.77 1.98 25.32
CA VAL A 272 26.42 0.65 25.29
C VAL A 272 27.60 0.63 26.24
N PRO A 273 27.40 0.22 27.48
CA PRO A 273 28.52 0.20 28.44
C PRO A 273 29.69 -0.66 27.97
N PHE A 274 30.89 -0.10 28.06
CA PHE A 274 32.12 -0.73 27.59
C PHE A 274 32.71 -1.65 28.65
N VAL A 275 33.23 -2.79 28.23
CA VAL A 275 34.05 -3.72 29.05
C VAL A 275 35.25 -4.14 28.21
N LYS A 276 36.47 -3.92 28.72
CA LYS A 276 37.69 -4.37 28.06
C LYS A 276 37.73 -5.90 28.06
N LEU A 277 37.87 -6.51 26.89
CA LEU A 277 37.89 -7.98 26.69
C LEU A 277 39.28 -8.47 26.35
N ARG A 278 40.06 -7.65 25.63
CA ARG A 278 41.43 -7.94 25.29
C ARG A 278 42.35 -7.55 26.47
N ILE A 279 42.73 -8.55 27.27
CA ILE A 279 43.62 -8.39 28.41
C ILE A 279 45.04 -8.63 27.93
N SER A 280 45.94 -7.64 28.13
CA SER A 280 47.36 -7.79 27.83
C SER A 280 48.04 -8.72 28.84
N LEU A 281 49.03 -9.45 28.41
CA LEU A 281 49.96 -10.19 29.29
C LEU A 281 50.92 -9.28 30.03
N GLU A 282 51.12 -8.05 29.57
CA GLU A 282 52.02 -7.09 30.22
C GLU A 282 51.59 -6.79 31.65
N GLY A 283 52.51 -6.96 32.60
CA GLY A 283 52.28 -6.72 34.02
C GLY A 283 51.63 -7.88 34.78
N LEU A 284 51.46 -9.04 34.15
CA LEU A 284 50.93 -10.25 34.78
C LEU A 284 52.04 -11.24 35.09
N GLU A 285 51.97 -11.87 36.28
CA GLU A 285 53.01 -12.75 36.79
C GLU A 285 52.97 -14.16 36.18
N SER A 286 51.80 -14.58 35.63
CA SER A 286 51.63 -15.91 35.03
C SER A 286 50.50 -15.96 33.98
N LEU A 287 50.52 -16.99 33.13
CA LEU A 287 49.44 -17.32 32.19
C LEU A 287 48.13 -17.65 32.91
N ASP A 288 48.20 -18.21 34.11
CA ASP A 288 47.00 -18.53 34.91
C ASP A 288 46.31 -17.25 35.39
N GLN A 289 47.06 -16.25 35.83
CA GLN A 289 46.51 -14.93 36.16
C GLN A 289 45.87 -14.28 34.96
N TRP A 290 46.48 -14.35 33.80
CA TRP A 290 45.91 -13.86 32.56
C TRP A 290 44.60 -14.58 32.22
N ALA A 291 44.59 -15.91 32.28
CA ALA A 291 43.38 -16.72 32.02
C ALA A 291 42.21 -16.36 32.96
N ILE A 292 42.54 -16.18 34.26
CA ILE A 292 41.53 -15.77 35.27
C ILE A 292 41.01 -14.37 34.97
N GLN A 293 41.84 -13.41 34.62
CA GLN A 293 41.39 -12.06 34.26
C GLN A 293 40.55 -12.05 33.00
N CYS A 294 40.92 -12.81 31.97
CA CYS A 294 40.13 -13.01 30.77
C CYS A 294 38.75 -13.61 31.09
N TRP A 295 38.70 -14.60 31.99
CA TRP A 295 37.44 -15.18 32.44
C TRP A 295 36.55 -14.16 33.16
N PHE A 296 37.10 -13.38 34.09
CA PHE A 296 36.37 -12.32 34.80
C PHE A 296 35.87 -11.24 33.85
N ALA A 297 36.67 -10.81 32.88
CA ALA A 297 36.30 -9.84 31.88
C ALA A 297 35.12 -10.35 31.04
N ARG A 298 35.19 -11.61 30.61
CA ARG A 298 34.09 -12.25 29.85
C ARG A 298 32.81 -12.38 30.67
N GLU A 299 32.90 -12.77 31.93
CA GLU A 299 31.72 -12.86 32.81
C GLU A 299 31.11 -11.48 33.10
N LYS A 300 31.97 -10.46 33.33
CA LYS A 300 31.54 -9.07 33.46
C LYS A 300 30.79 -8.61 32.17
N ALA A 301 31.38 -8.88 31.01
CA ALA A 301 30.81 -8.50 29.73
C ALA A 301 29.47 -9.20 29.45
N LYS A 302 29.28 -10.45 29.88
CA LYS A 302 27.98 -11.15 29.80
C LYS A 302 26.89 -10.43 30.64
N ARG A 303 27.23 -10.08 31.90
CA ARG A 303 26.30 -9.34 32.79
C ARG A 303 25.95 -7.97 32.20
N VAL A 304 26.93 -7.26 31.67
CA VAL A 304 26.74 -5.96 31.02
C VAL A 304 25.88 -6.12 29.74
N ALA A 305 26.04 -7.20 28.97
CA ALA A 305 25.21 -7.50 27.82
C ALA A 305 23.75 -7.77 28.19
N ASP A 306 23.51 -8.44 29.33
CA ASP A 306 22.15 -8.66 29.85
C ASP A 306 21.51 -7.34 30.30
N GLN A 307 22.27 -6.46 30.96
CA GLN A 307 21.81 -5.12 31.34
C GLN A 307 21.52 -4.26 30.10
N LEU A 308 22.36 -4.34 29.07
CA LEU A 308 22.13 -3.65 27.81
C LEU A 308 20.84 -4.12 27.12
N GLU A 309 20.59 -5.44 27.07
CA GLU A 309 19.31 -5.95 26.54
C GLU A 309 18.12 -5.40 27.33
N ALA A 310 18.19 -5.38 28.66
CA ALA A 310 17.13 -4.81 29.51
C ALA A 310 16.90 -3.31 29.19
N THR A 311 17.97 -2.55 29.00
CA THR A 311 17.91 -1.13 28.63
C THR A 311 17.26 -0.95 27.26
N VAL A 312 17.62 -1.75 26.25
CA VAL A 312 17.01 -1.71 24.92
C VAL A 312 15.53 -2.07 25.00
N ARG A 313 15.15 -3.09 25.77
CA ARG A 313 13.74 -3.45 25.97
C ARG A 313 12.96 -2.33 26.66
N ARG A 314 13.55 -1.63 27.63
CA ARG A 314 12.96 -0.44 28.29
C ARG A 314 12.78 0.70 27.29
N HIS A 315 13.76 0.99 26.44
CA HIS A 315 13.62 1.97 25.35
C HIS A 315 12.49 1.58 24.39
N LEU A 316 12.38 0.31 23.97
CA LEU A 316 11.30 -0.16 23.09
C LEU A 316 9.93 -0.02 23.75
N SER A 317 9.82 -0.36 25.04
CA SER A 317 8.57 -0.20 25.82
C SER A 317 8.17 1.27 25.93
N TRP A 318 9.12 2.16 26.23
CA TRP A 318 8.88 3.61 26.22
C TRP A 318 8.41 4.09 24.83
N ARG A 319 9.02 3.60 23.76
CA ARG A 319 8.58 3.92 22.39
C ARG A 319 7.15 3.47 22.11
N ASP A 320 6.72 2.38 22.70
CA ASP A 320 5.35 1.88 22.59
C ASP A 320 4.35 2.77 23.34
N SER A 321 4.68 3.18 24.55
CA SER A 321 3.80 3.92 25.46
C SER A 321 3.86 5.45 25.29
N ARG A 322 4.81 5.97 24.51
CA ARG A 322 5.06 7.42 24.36
C ARG A 322 3.84 8.25 23.99
N ILE A 323 2.93 7.69 23.21
CA ILE A 323 1.66 8.34 22.83
C ILE A 323 0.52 7.50 23.41
N PRO A 324 -0.23 8.03 24.38
CA PRO A 324 -1.36 7.30 24.96
C PRO A 324 -2.38 6.89 23.90
N GLY A 325 -2.90 5.67 24.03
CA GLY A 325 -3.89 5.11 23.11
C GLY A 325 -3.32 4.65 21.74
N ASN A 326 -2.02 4.80 21.48
CA ASN A 326 -1.40 4.19 20.31
C ASN A 326 -1.21 2.68 20.49
N PRO A 327 -1.43 1.87 19.45
CA PRO A 327 -1.06 0.47 19.46
C PRO A 327 0.46 0.32 19.57
N SER A 328 0.93 -0.82 20.10
CA SER A 328 2.35 -1.16 20.11
C SER A 328 2.99 -1.06 18.72
N LEU A 329 4.28 -0.72 18.69
CA LEU A 329 5.06 -0.76 17.45
C LEU A 329 5.06 -2.18 16.89
N HIS A 330 4.87 -2.28 15.58
CA HIS A 330 5.05 -3.56 14.89
C HIS A 330 6.47 -4.11 15.15
N PRO A 331 6.65 -5.41 15.40
CA PRO A 331 7.96 -5.99 15.70
C PRO A 331 9.03 -5.68 14.64
N GLY A 332 8.65 -5.56 13.37
CA GLY A 332 9.55 -5.10 12.30
C GLY A 332 10.08 -3.67 12.50
N SER A 333 9.30 -2.78 13.12
CA SER A 333 9.76 -1.43 13.46
C SER A 333 10.68 -1.45 14.69
N LYS A 334 10.41 -2.33 15.66
CA LYS A 334 11.30 -2.58 16.81
C LYS A 334 12.63 -3.14 16.35
N LEU A 335 12.62 -4.04 15.37
CA LEU A 335 13.82 -4.59 14.74
C LEU A 335 14.76 -3.49 14.21
N VAL A 336 14.24 -2.50 13.49
CA VAL A 336 15.04 -1.37 12.98
C VAL A 336 15.71 -0.60 14.13
N ILE A 337 15.00 -0.41 15.24
CA ILE A 337 15.57 0.26 16.42
C ILE A 337 16.71 -0.58 17.01
N VAL A 338 16.53 -1.90 17.15
CA VAL A 338 17.58 -2.80 17.68
C VAL A 338 18.81 -2.82 16.77
N GLN A 339 18.63 -2.72 15.44
CA GLN A 339 19.77 -2.62 14.51
C GLN A 339 20.60 -1.35 14.74
N CYS A 340 19.99 -0.23 15.12
CA CYS A 340 20.72 0.98 15.50
C CYS A 340 21.57 0.77 16.76
N TRP A 341 21.05 0.06 17.76
CA TRP A 341 21.80 -0.30 18.98
C TRP A 341 22.95 -1.30 18.69
N ILE A 342 22.75 -2.23 17.74
CA ILE A 342 23.80 -3.14 17.29
C ILE A 342 24.93 -2.34 16.62
N ALA A 343 24.61 -1.35 15.78
CA ALA A 343 25.62 -0.50 15.16
C ALA A 343 26.44 0.28 16.20
N ALA A 344 25.78 0.86 17.22
CA ALA A 344 26.47 1.50 18.33
C ALA A 344 27.35 0.52 19.13
N ALA A 345 26.85 -0.71 19.38
CA ALA A 345 27.63 -1.73 20.09
C ALA A 345 28.85 -2.18 19.30
N LYS A 346 28.76 -2.40 18.00
CA LYS A 346 29.89 -2.70 17.15
C LYS A 346 30.97 -1.58 17.21
N TYR A 347 30.52 -0.33 17.15
CA TYR A 347 31.42 0.81 17.23
C TYR A 347 32.13 0.89 18.57
N VAL A 348 31.40 0.77 19.68
CA VAL A 348 31.98 0.83 21.03
C VAL A 348 33.01 -0.29 21.28
N TYR A 349 32.74 -1.48 20.74
CA TYR A 349 33.61 -2.65 20.90
C TYR A 349 34.56 -2.92 19.71
N ARG A 350 34.74 -1.96 18.78
CA ARG A 350 35.57 -2.16 17.58
C ARG A 350 37.00 -2.54 17.82
N SER A 351 37.56 -2.14 18.97
CA SER A 351 38.91 -2.49 19.39
C SER A 351 39.02 -3.81 20.14
N GLU A 352 37.90 -4.37 20.54
CA GLU A 352 37.84 -5.57 21.38
C GLU A 352 37.53 -6.85 20.59
N THR A 353 36.98 -6.71 19.35
CA THR A 353 36.67 -7.85 18.49
C THR A 353 37.94 -8.37 17.79
N ASP A 354 37.99 -9.67 17.62
CA ASP A 354 39.00 -10.34 16.80
C ASP A 354 38.45 -10.54 15.39
N GLN A 355 38.83 -9.64 14.49
CA GLN A 355 38.32 -9.67 13.10
C GLN A 355 38.96 -10.78 12.27
N ASP A 356 40.12 -11.31 12.71
CA ASP A 356 40.81 -12.39 12.00
C ASP A 356 40.22 -13.77 12.34
N GLU A 357 39.73 -13.94 13.58
CA GLU A 357 39.14 -15.21 14.03
C GLU A 357 37.61 -15.25 14.00
N THR A 358 36.94 -14.10 14.00
CA THR A 358 35.46 -14.05 14.11
C THR A 358 34.85 -13.09 13.13
N ASP A 359 33.83 -13.59 12.43
CA ASP A 359 33.03 -12.78 11.55
C ASP A 359 32.12 -11.83 12.35
N ASN A 360 32.14 -10.57 11.94
CA ASN A 360 31.09 -9.62 12.23
C ASN A 360 30.73 -9.45 13.72
N PHE A 361 31.77 -9.44 14.62
CA PHE A 361 31.62 -9.21 16.07
C PHE A 361 30.87 -10.33 16.83
N GLU A 362 31.00 -11.59 16.42
CA GLU A 362 30.33 -12.69 17.12
C GLU A 362 30.97 -13.02 18.48
N ASP A 363 32.24 -12.66 18.67
CA ASP A 363 32.98 -12.77 19.92
C ASP A 363 32.51 -11.78 21.01
N ILE A 364 31.84 -10.68 20.61
CA ILE A 364 31.38 -9.61 21.52
C ILE A 364 30.02 -9.97 22.19
N PRO A 365 29.98 -10.17 23.54
CA PRO A 365 28.74 -10.55 24.22
C PRO A 365 27.58 -9.56 24.02
N ALA A 366 27.87 -8.25 24.01
CA ALA A 366 26.86 -7.20 23.79
C ALA A 366 26.20 -7.33 22.41
N VAL A 367 27.00 -7.50 21.33
CA VAL A 367 26.50 -7.65 19.96
C VAL A 367 25.71 -8.96 19.82
N ARG A 368 26.24 -10.06 20.38
CA ARG A 368 25.59 -11.37 20.35
C ARG A 368 24.22 -11.34 21.05
N ARG A 369 24.12 -10.64 22.20
CA ARG A 369 22.88 -10.51 22.95
C ARG A 369 21.83 -9.72 22.19
N LEU A 370 22.19 -8.59 21.61
CA LEU A 370 21.30 -7.78 20.78
C LEU A 370 20.87 -8.51 19.50
N ARG A 371 21.74 -9.32 18.90
CA ARG A 371 21.35 -10.18 17.76
C ARG A 371 20.35 -11.26 18.15
N LYS A 372 20.44 -11.80 19.37
CA LYS A 372 19.41 -12.72 19.89
C LYS A 372 18.05 -12.02 19.93
N LEU A 373 17.99 -10.82 20.52
CA LEU A 373 16.78 -9.98 20.53
C LEU A 373 16.27 -9.67 19.11
N SER A 374 17.17 -9.35 18.19
CA SER A 374 16.83 -9.12 16.78
C SER A 374 16.19 -10.35 16.13
N ARG A 375 16.71 -11.55 16.39
CA ARG A 375 16.12 -12.81 15.89
C ARG A 375 14.74 -13.09 16.49
N GLU A 376 14.54 -12.82 17.78
CA GLU A 376 13.24 -12.92 18.45
C GLU A 376 12.20 -11.99 17.80
N LEU A 377 12.54 -10.72 17.57
CA LEU A 377 11.68 -9.74 16.91
C LEU A 377 11.40 -10.11 15.46
N THR A 378 12.36 -10.68 14.75
CA THR A 378 12.19 -11.17 13.38
C THR A 378 11.16 -12.30 13.32
N LYS A 379 11.22 -13.24 14.29
CA LYS A 379 10.22 -14.33 14.40
C LYS A 379 8.83 -13.76 14.73
N GLN A 380 8.75 -12.82 15.67
CA GLN A 380 7.49 -12.15 16.00
C GLN A 380 6.92 -11.38 14.80
N ALA A 381 7.75 -10.66 14.03
CA ALA A 381 7.32 -9.89 12.86
C ALA A 381 6.68 -10.76 11.78
N LYS A 382 7.14 -12.01 11.60
CA LYS A 382 6.54 -12.96 10.65
C LYS A 382 5.12 -13.38 11.04
N ASN A 383 4.84 -13.42 12.34
CA ASN A 383 3.55 -13.85 12.89
C ASN A 383 2.60 -12.68 13.22
N THR A 384 3.06 -11.44 13.06
CA THR A 384 2.27 -10.25 13.36
C THR A 384 1.71 -9.67 12.06
N PRO A 385 0.39 -9.47 11.92
CA PRO A 385 -0.19 -8.85 10.74
C PRO A 385 0.38 -7.46 10.47
N ASN A 386 0.54 -7.13 9.20
CA ASN A 386 0.99 -5.79 8.82
C ASN A 386 0.00 -4.72 9.31
N VAL A 387 0.53 -3.59 9.78
CA VAL A 387 -0.27 -2.44 10.27
C VAL A 387 -1.21 -1.88 9.19
N VAL A 388 -0.79 -1.99 7.94
CA VAL A 388 -1.59 -1.56 6.78
C VAL A 388 -1.98 -2.79 5.99
N ASN A 389 -3.29 -3.00 5.80
CA ASN A 389 -3.76 -4.04 4.92
C ASN A 389 -3.28 -3.76 3.48
N HIS A 390 -2.56 -4.71 2.88
CA HIS A 390 -2.06 -4.59 1.52
C HIS A 390 -3.19 -4.61 0.49
N ASP A 391 -4.30 -5.32 0.76
CA ASP A 391 -5.42 -5.47 -0.17
C ASP A 391 -6.06 -4.13 -0.53
N VAL A 392 -6.08 -3.18 0.43
CA VAL A 392 -6.56 -1.80 0.19
C VAL A 392 -5.73 -1.04 -0.85
N LYS A 393 -4.51 -1.51 -1.14
CA LYS A 393 -3.57 -0.89 -2.10
C LYS A 393 -3.40 -1.68 -3.37
N MET A 394 -3.99 -2.87 -3.46
CA MET A 394 -3.90 -3.72 -4.64
C MET A 394 -4.98 -3.37 -5.64
N VAL A 395 -4.62 -3.40 -6.91
CA VAL A 395 -5.55 -3.28 -8.05
C VAL A 395 -5.17 -4.34 -9.09
N PRO A 396 -6.10 -4.86 -9.87
CA PRO A 396 -5.78 -5.76 -10.97
C PRO A 396 -4.81 -5.12 -11.96
N TRP A 397 -3.83 -5.90 -12.46
CA TRP A 397 -2.84 -5.40 -13.42
C TRP A 397 -3.45 -4.78 -14.68
N PRO A 398 -4.50 -5.37 -15.32
CA PRO A 398 -5.15 -4.75 -16.48
C PRO A 398 -5.75 -3.38 -16.19
N VAL A 399 -6.29 -3.15 -14.98
CA VAL A 399 -6.84 -1.85 -14.56
C VAL A 399 -5.74 -0.79 -14.45
N LEU A 400 -4.56 -1.20 -13.98
CA LEU A 400 -3.38 -0.34 -13.97
C LEU A 400 -2.94 0.06 -15.38
N LEU A 401 -2.92 -0.89 -16.32
CA LEU A 401 -2.61 -0.63 -17.72
C LEU A 401 -3.61 0.35 -18.36
N ALA A 402 -4.90 0.23 -18.05
CA ALA A 402 -5.93 1.17 -18.47
C ALA A 402 -5.67 2.59 -17.92
N ALA A 403 -5.20 2.71 -16.67
CA ALA A 403 -4.82 3.99 -16.10
C ALA A 403 -3.61 4.62 -16.83
N VAL A 404 -2.62 3.82 -17.23
CA VAL A 404 -1.47 4.30 -18.02
C VAL A 404 -1.93 4.74 -19.40
N LYS A 405 -2.83 4.00 -20.06
CA LYS A 405 -3.45 4.41 -21.34
C LYS A 405 -4.16 5.77 -21.19
N ARG A 406 -4.88 5.99 -20.09
CA ARG A 406 -5.51 7.29 -19.80
C ARG A 406 -4.47 8.40 -19.62
N LEU A 407 -3.35 8.15 -18.97
CA LEU A 407 -2.27 9.14 -18.82
C LEU A 407 -1.64 9.52 -20.14
N ARG A 408 -1.57 8.59 -21.11
CA ARG A 408 -1.14 8.89 -22.46
C ARG A 408 -2.06 9.93 -23.11
N VAL A 409 -3.38 9.70 -23.07
CA VAL A 409 -4.36 10.67 -23.58
C VAL A 409 -4.20 12.03 -22.89
N GLU A 410 -4.03 12.07 -21.57
CA GLU A 410 -3.78 13.32 -20.84
C GLU A 410 -2.49 14.04 -21.26
N ALA A 411 -1.43 13.30 -21.61
CA ALA A 411 -0.17 13.87 -22.08
C ALA A 411 -0.34 14.60 -23.41
N GLU A 412 -1.20 14.12 -24.29
CA GLU A 412 -1.46 14.70 -25.61
C GLU A 412 -2.41 15.89 -25.60
N LEU A 413 -3.19 16.05 -24.56
CA LEU A 413 -4.18 17.13 -24.48
C LEU A 413 -3.53 18.51 -24.46
N LYS A 414 -3.78 19.31 -25.49
CA LYS A 414 -3.33 20.71 -25.62
C LYS A 414 -4.26 21.69 -24.89
N ARG A 415 -5.53 21.31 -24.67
CA ARG A 415 -6.57 22.12 -24.03
C ARG A 415 -7.18 21.38 -22.86
N VAL A 416 -7.70 22.11 -21.88
CA VAL A 416 -8.46 21.55 -20.78
C VAL A 416 -9.83 21.12 -21.29
N PRO A 417 -10.25 19.87 -21.17
CA PRO A 417 -11.50 19.36 -21.75
C PRO A 417 -12.74 20.15 -21.33
N THR A 418 -12.81 20.56 -20.07
CA THR A 418 -13.98 21.24 -19.49
C THR A 418 -14.09 22.72 -19.83
N SER A 419 -12.97 23.43 -19.90
CA SER A 419 -12.93 24.91 -20.12
C SER A 419 -12.43 25.29 -21.50
N ARG A 420 -11.96 24.32 -22.31
CA ARG A 420 -11.31 24.54 -23.59
C ARG A 420 -10.11 25.52 -23.57
N THR A 421 -9.68 25.94 -22.40
CA THR A 421 -8.50 26.81 -22.23
C THR A 421 -7.22 26.07 -22.61
N LYS A 422 -6.26 26.78 -23.21
CA LYS A 422 -4.95 26.22 -23.56
C LYS A 422 -4.20 25.83 -22.29
N ARG A 423 -3.66 24.64 -22.24
CA ARG A 423 -2.83 24.17 -21.11
C ARG A 423 -1.45 24.85 -21.17
N SER A 424 -0.95 25.23 -19.99
CA SER A 424 0.41 25.77 -19.92
C SER A 424 1.45 24.69 -20.28
N PRO A 425 2.62 25.06 -20.82
CA PRO A 425 3.71 24.12 -21.10
C PRO A 425 4.09 23.27 -19.88
N ILE A 426 4.15 23.87 -18.70
CA ILE A 426 4.41 23.16 -17.43
C ILE A 426 3.34 22.08 -17.14
N ALA A 427 2.07 22.37 -17.42
CA ALA A 427 0.99 21.40 -17.21
C ALA A 427 1.08 20.22 -18.18
N GLN A 428 1.46 20.48 -19.44
CA GLN A 428 1.69 19.46 -20.46
C GLN A 428 2.91 18.61 -20.11
N ALA A 429 4.05 19.24 -19.78
CA ALA A 429 5.26 18.56 -19.34
C ALA A 429 5.02 17.65 -18.11
N LYS A 430 4.23 18.12 -17.12
CA LYS A 430 3.84 17.28 -15.96
C LYS A 430 3.00 16.07 -16.37
N SER A 431 2.12 16.19 -17.35
CA SER A 431 1.32 15.04 -17.84
C SER A 431 2.18 14.06 -18.61
N MET A 432 3.05 14.54 -19.51
CA MET A 432 4.01 13.73 -20.24
C MET A 432 4.91 12.93 -19.28
N GLN A 433 5.46 13.59 -18.26
CA GLN A 433 6.30 12.92 -17.27
C GLN A 433 5.56 11.82 -16.47
N ARG A 434 4.29 12.06 -16.09
CA ARG A 434 3.48 11.05 -15.40
C ARG A 434 3.25 9.84 -16.30
N PHE A 435 2.90 10.07 -17.55
CA PHE A 435 2.73 9.02 -18.53
C PHE A 435 4.00 8.20 -18.69
N LEU A 436 5.13 8.83 -18.99
CA LEU A 436 6.40 8.14 -19.19
C LEU A 436 6.87 7.37 -17.96
N LEU A 437 6.80 7.98 -16.77
CA LEU A 437 7.22 7.31 -15.53
C LEU A 437 6.38 6.06 -15.23
N LEU A 438 5.07 6.15 -15.41
CA LEU A 438 4.19 4.99 -15.19
C LEU A 438 4.31 3.96 -16.32
N SER A 439 4.60 4.40 -17.55
CA SER A 439 4.92 3.49 -18.65
C SER A 439 6.18 2.67 -18.36
N PHE A 440 7.26 3.28 -17.91
CA PHE A 440 8.46 2.53 -17.50
C PHE A 440 8.16 1.50 -16.42
N LEU A 441 7.27 1.82 -15.48
CA LEU A 441 6.86 0.93 -14.38
C LEU A 441 5.86 -0.16 -14.81
N THR A 442 5.41 -0.19 -16.07
CA THR A 442 4.42 -1.14 -16.58
C THR A 442 4.80 -1.85 -17.86
N ILE A 443 5.63 -1.24 -18.70
CA ILE A 443 6.17 -1.85 -19.94
C ILE A 443 7.32 -2.81 -19.58
N LEU A 444 8.10 -2.44 -18.58
CA LEU A 444 9.14 -3.29 -17.99
C LEU A 444 8.60 -3.97 -16.72
N PRO A 445 9.11 -5.15 -16.34
CA PRO A 445 8.91 -5.66 -15.00
C PRO A 445 9.29 -4.57 -13.97
N PRO A 446 8.36 -4.14 -13.10
CA PRO A 446 8.59 -2.96 -12.27
C PRO A 446 9.72 -3.17 -11.26
N ASP A 447 10.88 -2.57 -11.51
CA ASP A 447 12.00 -2.59 -10.58
C ASP A 447 11.84 -1.54 -9.46
N ARG A 448 12.83 -1.44 -8.58
CA ARG A 448 12.84 -0.43 -7.51
C ARG A 448 12.83 0.97 -8.09
N GLN A 449 12.16 1.90 -7.43
CA GLN A 449 12.04 3.28 -7.94
C GLN A 449 13.39 3.98 -8.17
N ARG A 450 14.47 3.53 -7.51
CA ARG A 450 15.82 4.06 -7.70
C ARG A 450 16.23 3.94 -9.15
N THR A 451 16.03 2.78 -9.77
CA THR A 451 16.34 2.50 -11.18
C THR A 451 15.74 3.57 -12.11
N TYR A 452 14.45 3.85 -11.96
CA TYR A 452 13.78 4.82 -12.85
C TYR A 452 14.02 6.28 -12.44
N ARG A 453 14.13 6.56 -11.14
CA ARG A 453 14.38 7.90 -10.62
C ARG A 453 15.75 8.43 -11.03
N GLU A 454 16.76 7.56 -11.09
CA GLU A 454 18.15 7.88 -11.32
C GLU A 454 18.63 7.55 -12.75
N LEU A 455 17.68 7.30 -13.69
CA LEU A 455 18.03 7.16 -15.11
C LEU A 455 18.75 8.41 -15.64
N ARG A 456 19.97 8.25 -16.09
CA ARG A 456 20.80 9.33 -16.66
C ARG A 456 20.94 9.12 -18.16
N VAL A 457 20.54 10.14 -18.92
CA VAL A 457 20.64 10.12 -20.40
C VAL A 457 22.11 10.05 -20.80
N GLY A 458 22.43 9.14 -21.71
CA GLY A 458 23.79 8.88 -22.16
C GLY A 458 24.67 8.06 -21.21
N LYS A 459 24.14 7.65 -20.02
CA LYS A 459 24.88 6.80 -19.07
C LYS A 459 24.10 5.56 -18.68
N THR A 460 22.98 5.71 -17.96
CA THR A 460 22.13 4.58 -17.54
C THR A 460 20.86 4.43 -18.38
N LEU A 461 20.57 5.39 -19.24
CA LEU A 461 19.56 5.32 -20.30
C LEU A 461 20.24 5.71 -21.61
N VAL A 462 20.52 4.73 -22.46
CA VAL A 462 21.32 4.89 -23.67
C VAL A 462 20.54 4.47 -24.90
N LYS A 463 20.77 5.15 -26.03
CA LYS A 463 20.17 4.85 -27.33
C LYS A 463 21.24 4.33 -28.28
N GLY A 464 20.99 3.17 -28.91
CA GLY A 464 21.96 2.55 -29.78
C GLY A 464 21.60 1.14 -30.14
N GLN A 465 22.61 0.30 -30.39
CA GLN A 465 22.48 -1.12 -30.72
C GLN A 465 23.37 -1.95 -29.80
N LEU A 466 22.80 -2.97 -29.17
CA LEU A 466 23.53 -3.95 -28.36
C LEU A 466 23.61 -5.26 -29.15
N VAL A 467 24.83 -5.74 -29.44
CA VAL A 467 25.09 -7.03 -30.08
C VAL A 467 26.01 -7.84 -29.19
N GLY A 468 25.50 -8.91 -28.61
CA GLY A 468 26.21 -9.62 -27.55
C GLY A 468 26.48 -8.72 -26.34
N SER A 469 27.74 -8.49 -26.01
CA SER A 469 28.17 -7.56 -24.96
C SER A 469 28.65 -6.19 -25.46
N THR A 470 28.63 -5.97 -26.77
CA THR A 470 29.13 -4.73 -27.38
C THR A 470 28.00 -3.77 -27.66
N PHE A 471 28.05 -2.57 -27.05
CA PHE A 471 27.10 -1.51 -27.29
C PHE A 471 27.66 -0.48 -28.25
N THR A 472 26.90 -0.17 -29.32
CA THR A 472 27.21 0.89 -30.29
C THR A 472 26.22 2.03 -30.08
N PRO A 473 26.67 3.24 -29.65
CA PRO A 473 25.79 4.40 -29.51
C PRO A 473 25.21 4.83 -30.86
N VAL A 474 24.01 5.44 -30.84
CA VAL A 474 23.26 5.85 -32.04
C VAL A 474 24.06 6.75 -32.93
N GLU A 475 24.93 7.59 -32.39
CA GLU A 475 25.80 8.53 -33.15
C GLU A 475 26.87 7.82 -33.99
N ARG A 476 27.16 6.54 -33.68
CA ARG A 476 28.14 5.72 -34.39
C ARG A 476 27.52 4.62 -35.25
N MET A 477 26.17 4.55 -35.28
CA MET A 477 25.46 3.56 -36.08
C MET A 477 25.37 3.97 -37.54
N ALA A 478 25.53 3.02 -38.43
CA ALA A 478 25.32 3.23 -39.89
C ALA A 478 23.83 3.51 -40.20
N ASP A 479 22.92 2.92 -39.44
CA ASP A 479 21.47 3.14 -39.55
C ASP A 479 20.88 3.54 -38.18
N PRO A 480 20.77 4.85 -37.89
CA PRO A 480 20.21 5.35 -36.64
C PRO A 480 18.76 4.96 -36.38
N GLN A 481 17.99 4.58 -37.44
CA GLN A 481 16.59 4.19 -37.27
C GLN A 481 16.42 2.83 -36.56
N LYS A 482 17.46 1.99 -36.62
CA LYS A 482 17.50 0.71 -35.90
C LYS A 482 17.89 0.84 -34.42
N ALA A 483 18.22 2.05 -33.99
CA ALA A 483 18.61 2.30 -32.61
C ALA A 483 17.46 2.03 -31.64
N LYS A 484 17.76 1.29 -30.55
CA LYS A 484 16.85 1.01 -29.46
C LYS A 484 17.29 1.75 -28.20
N TRP A 485 16.36 1.94 -27.27
CA TRP A 485 16.66 2.43 -25.94
C TRP A 485 16.99 1.27 -25.00
N TYR A 486 18.02 1.43 -24.22
CA TYR A 486 18.45 0.46 -23.20
C TYR A 486 18.63 1.14 -21.85
N ILE A 487 18.30 0.40 -20.78
CA ILE A 487 18.73 0.72 -19.43
C ILE A 487 20.01 -0.10 -19.18
N HIS A 488 21.10 0.60 -18.88
CA HIS A 488 22.40 0.04 -18.53
C HIS A 488 22.72 0.41 -17.10
N LEU A 489 22.85 -0.58 -16.23
CA LEU A 489 23.14 -0.38 -14.82
C LEU A 489 24.45 -1.10 -14.47
N GLU A 490 25.34 -0.40 -13.84
CA GLU A 490 26.51 -0.96 -13.16
C GLU A 490 26.21 -1.20 -11.68
N ALA A 491 27.03 -1.97 -10.98
CA ALA A 491 26.82 -2.32 -9.57
C ALA A 491 26.47 -1.12 -8.67
N PRO A 492 27.10 0.06 -8.76
CA PRO A 492 26.75 1.21 -7.93
C PRO A 492 25.40 1.89 -8.28
N ASP A 493 24.85 1.64 -9.46
CA ASP A 493 23.67 2.35 -9.96
C ASP A 493 22.35 1.82 -9.32
N TYR A 494 22.35 0.62 -8.72
CA TYR A 494 21.16 0.04 -8.12
C TYR A 494 21.44 -0.77 -6.85
N LYS A 495 20.41 -0.95 -6.01
CA LYS A 495 20.53 -1.43 -4.63
C LYS A 495 21.17 -2.83 -4.48
N THR A 496 21.01 -3.69 -5.45
CA THR A 496 21.50 -5.09 -5.43
C THR A 496 22.56 -5.33 -6.50
N GLY A 497 23.24 -4.28 -6.92
CA GLY A 497 24.23 -4.35 -7.99
C GLY A 497 25.45 -5.20 -7.64
N GLU A 498 25.88 -5.21 -6.38
CA GLU A 498 26.93 -6.12 -5.91
C GLU A 498 26.59 -7.61 -6.11
N THR A 499 25.30 -7.95 -6.02
CA THR A 499 24.82 -9.33 -6.19
C THR A 499 24.61 -9.68 -7.67
N TYR A 500 24.13 -8.73 -8.49
CA TYR A 500 23.70 -8.99 -9.87
C TYR A 500 24.67 -8.44 -10.92
N GLY A 501 25.66 -7.60 -10.52
CA GLY A 501 26.68 -7.04 -11.43
C GLY A 501 26.12 -6.05 -12.45
N THR A 502 26.75 -5.99 -13.62
CA THR A 502 26.28 -5.15 -14.72
C THR A 502 25.00 -5.72 -15.35
N TRP A 503 24.02 -4.87 -15.58
CA TRP A 503 22.73 -5.27 -16.13
C TRP A 503 22.33 -4.42 -17.34
N TRP A 504 21.81 -5.10 -18.37
CA TRP A 504 21.25 -4.50 -19.56
C TRP A 504 19.79 -4.90 -19.72
N GLY A 505 18.92 -3.92 -19.95
CA GLY A 505 17.52 -4.13 -20.28
C GLY A 505 17.10 -3.32 -21.49
N GLU A 506 16.63 -3.98 -22.54
CA GLU A 506 16.01 -3.29 -23.67
C GLU A 506 14.69 -2.67 -23.22
N VAL A 507 14.46 -1.40 -23.52
CA VAL A 507 13.18 -0.74 -23.32
C VAL A 507 12.28 -1.09 -24.51
N PRO A 508 11.14 -1.78 -24.32
CA PRO A 508 10.25 -2.11 -25.41
C PRO A 508 9.69 -0.86 -26.09
N ASN A 509 9.74 -0.82 -27.43
CA ASN A 509 9.10 0.25 -28.19
C ASN A 509 7.65 -0.09 -28.50
N VAL A 510 6.73 0.30 -27.63
CA VAL A 510 5.30 0.06 -27.82
C VAL A 510 4.79 0.90 -28.97
N ASP A 511 4.20 0.25 -29.98
CA ASP A 511 3.42 0.91 -31.04
C ASP A 511 1.97 1.10 -30.54
N TYR A 512 1.51 2.34 -30.53
CA TYR A 512 0.16 2.68 -30.09
C TYR A 512 -0.88 2.66 -31.22
N GLN A 513 -0.51 2.22 -32.41
CA GLN A 513 -1.37 2.06 -33.58
C GLN A 513 -2.02 3.35 -34.11
N ASP A 514 -1.55 4.50 -33.67
CA ASP A 514 -1.96 5.83 -34.11
C ASP A 514 -0.79 6.64 -34.72
N GLY A 515 0.25 5.95 -35.14
CA GLY A 515 1.48 6.53 -35.71
C GLY A 515 2.48 7.02 -34.65
N LYS A 516 2.20 6.78 -33.35
CA LYS A 516 3.10 7.14 -32.24
C LYS A 516 3.66 5.90 -31.58
N THR A 517 4.90 5.97 -31.14
CA THR A 517 5.59 4.92 -30.42
C THR A 517 6.07 5.41 -29.07
N PHE A 518 6.39 4.48 -28.16
CA PHE A 518 6.94 4.84 -26.87
C PHE A 518 8.26 5.60 -26.99
N TYR A 519 9.12 5.21 -27.93
CA TYR A 519 10.37 5.94 -28.23
C TYR A 519 10.10 7.37 -28.71
N GLY A 520 9.07 7.57 -29.53
CA GLY A 520 8.65 8.90 -29.96
C GLY A 520 8.29 9.82 -28.79
N TYR A 521 7.59 9.28 -27.78
CA TYR A 521 7.30 10.04 -26.54
C TYR A 521 8.54 10.30 -25.70
N MET A 522 9.50 9.36 -25.65
CA MET A 522 10.77 9.58 -24.96
C MET A 522 11.59 10.69 -25.63
N ASP A 523 11.66 10.68 -26.96
CA ASP A 523 12.36 11.69 -27.73
C ASP A 523 11.65 13.07 -27.62
N GLU A 524 10.31 13.12 -27.67
CA GLU A 524 9.51 14.35 -27.44
C GLU A 524 9.73 14.90 -26.02
N TRP A 525 9.80 14.02 -25.03
CA TRP A 525 10.12 14.41 -23.66
C TRP A 525 11.49 15.07 -23.55
N LEU A 526 12.53 14.46 -24.09
CA LEU A 526 13.90 14.94 -24.00
C LEU A 526 14.09 16.26 -24.75
N ASN A 527 13.51 16.38 -25.95
CA ASN A 527 13.75 17.51 -26.84
C ASN A 527 12.83 18.71 -26.56
N GLN A 528 11.63 18.48 -26.02
CA GLN A 528 10.64 19.53 -25.82
C GLN A 528 10.23 19.70 -24.35
N TRP A 529 9.64 18.68 -23.74
CA TRP A 529 8.93 18.86 -22.48
C TRP A 529 9.83 18.92 -21.25
N ARG A 530 10.93 18.17 -21.24
CA ARG A 530 11.88 18.19 -20.11
C ARG A 530 12.51 19.58 -19.93
N GLN A 531 12.77 20.27 -21.02
CA GLN A 531 13.38 21.59 -21.01
C GLN A 531 12.49 22.67 -20.37
N VAL A 532 11.18 22.48 -20.37
CA VAL A 532 10.21 23.37 -19.69
C VAL A 532 10.47 23.46 -18.19
N PHE A 533 11.11 22.45 -17.59
CA PHE A 533 11.47 22.44 -16.17
C PHE A 533 12.86 23.04 -15.88
N SER A 534 13.61 23.41 -16.94
CA SER A 534 14.99 23.95 -16.82
C SER A 534 15.88 23.09 -15.89
N PRO A 535 16.06 21.79 -16.18
CA PRO A 535 16.78 20.90 -15.29
C PRO A 535 18.27 21.22 -15.26
N ASN A 536 18.86 21.22 -14.06
CA ASN A 536 20.30 21.42 -13.84
C ASN A 536 21.07 20.09 -13.63
N HIS A 537 20.54 19.00 -14.16
CA HIS A 537 21.09 17.65 -14.01
C HIS A 537 20.81 16.78 -15.24
N GLN A 538 21.48 15.63 -15.36
CA GLN A 538 21.35 14.69 -16.49
C GLN A 538 20.27 13.61 -16.31
N TYR A 539 19.54 13.58 -15.20
CA TYR A 539 18.49 12.58 -15.01
C TYR A 539 17.39 12.76 -16.04
N PHE A 540 16.86 11.63 -16.52
CA PHE A 540 15.76 11.61 -17.50
C PHE A 540 14.53 12.32 -16.94
N PHE A 541 14.13 12.04 -15.70
CA PHE A 541 13.03 12.72 -15.03
C PHE A 541 13.51 13.87 -14.16
N SER A 542 12.72 14.94 -14.11
CA SER A 542 13.02 16.15 -13.34
C SER A 542 11.81 16.65 -12.57
N GLN A 543 12.03 17.25 -11.40
CA GLN A 543 10.98 18.00 -10.74
C GLN A 543 10.64 19.27 -11.54
N PRO A 544 9.41 19.82 -11.40
CA PRO A 544 9.02 21.05 -12.11
C PRO A 544 9.86 22.30 -11.77
N ASN A 545 10.68 22.23 -10.72
CA ASN A 545 11.63 23.26 -10.31
C ASN A 545 13.07 22.99 -10.80
N GLY A 546 13.25 22.07 -11.72
CA GLY A 546 14.54 21.72 -12.30
C GLY A 546 15.45 20.86 -11.41
N LYS A 547 15.02 20.47 -10.20
CA LYS A 547 15.81 19.64 -9.27
C LYS A 547 15.61 18.15 -9.55
N PRO A 548 16.58 17.30 -9.18
CA PRO A 548 16.40 15.84 -9.20
C PRO A 548 15.24 15.38 -8.32
N TRP A 549 14.57 14.30 -8.72
CA TRP A 549 13.53 13.70 -7.90
C TRP A 549 14.10 13.05 -6.64
N THR A 550 13.46 13.30 -5.51
CA THR A 550 13.72 12.57 -4.25
C THR A 550 12.90 11.28 -4.18
N VAL A 551 13.30 10.34 -3.31
CA VAL A 551 12.56 9.10 -3.03
C VAL A 551 11.10 9.39 -2.68
N VAL A 552 10.88 10.33 -1.76
CA VAL A 552 9.54 10.73 -1.31
C VAL A 552 8.77 11.41 -2.44
N GLY A 553 9.45 12.20 -3.25
CA GLY A 553 8.87 12.92 -4.40
C GLY A 553 8.28 11.98 -5.43
N VAL A 554 9.05 10.99 -5.90
CA VAL A 554 8.57 9.98 -6.88
C VAL A 554 7.46 9.13 -6.28
N THR A 555 7.62 8.64 -5.06
CA THR A 555 6.57 7.88 -4.37
C THR A 555 5.26 8.67 -4.29
N SER A 556 5.35 9.96 -3.96
CA SER A 556 4.19 10.87 -3.90
C SER A 556 3.56 11.13 -5.26
N LEU A 557 4.40 11.29 -6.31
CA LEU A 557 3.93 11.50 -7.68
C LEU A 557 3.12 10.30 -8.18
N VAL A 558 3.68 9.09 -8.10
CA VAL A 558 3.02 7.84 -8.51
C VAL A 558 1.73 7.64 -7.71
N ARG A 559 1.82 7.72 -6.37
CA ARG A 559 0.69 7.53 -5.47
C ARG A 559 -0.47 8.47 -5.75
N ARG A 560 -0.22 9.79 -5.90
CA ARG A 560 -1.25 10.78 -6.19
C ARG A 560 -1.85 10.60 -7.59
N THR A 561 -1.04 10.23 -8.56
CA THR A 561 -1.51 9.99 -9.93
C THR A 561 -2.45 8.80 -9.98
N LEU A 562 -2.06 7.66 -9.42
CA LEU A 562 -2.89 6.46 -9.41
C LEU A 562 -4.10 6.61 -8.48
N TYR A 563 -3.95 7.30 -7.33
CA TYR A 563 -5.10 7.59 -6.48
C TYR A 563 -6.17 8.42 -7.19
N ARG A 564 -5.77 9.41 -7.98
CA ARG A 564 -6.70 10.20 -8.80
C ARG A 564 -7.45 9.34 -9.82
N LEU A 565 -6.76 8.40 -10.47
CA LEU A 565 -7.32 7.57 -11.55
C LEU A 565 -8.07 6.34 -11.04
N LEU A 566 -7.52 5.67 -10.02
CA LEU A 566 -7.96 4.35 -9.58
C LEU A 566 -8.59 4.37 -8.19
N HIS A 567 -8.60 5.51 -7.50
CA HIS A 567 -9.05 5.64 -6.12
C HIS A 567 -8.25 4.81 -5.10
N VAL A 568 -7.13 4.23 -5.52
CA VAL A 568 -6.24 3.39 -4.71
C VAL A 568 -4.85 4.02 -4.64
N PRO A 569 -4.25 4.14 -3.44
CA PRO A 569 -2.97 4.80 -3.25
C PRO A 569 -1.78 3.89 -3.59
N VAL A 570 -1.68 3.45 -4.82
CA VAL A 570 -0.61 2.57 -5.31
C VAL A 570 0.73 3.32 -5.31
N THR A 571 1.76 2.70 -4.75
CA THR A 571 3.15 3.23 -4.75
C THR A 571 4.05 2.39 -5.67
N PRO A 572 5.24 2.86 -6.06
CA PRO A 572 6.16 2.05 -6.88
C PRO A 572 6.46 0.68 -6.29
N HIS A 573 6.55 0.57 -4.96
CA HIS A 573 6.76 -0.74 -4.31
C HIS A 573 5.52 -1.64 -4.41
N VAL A 574 4.32 -1.08 -4.31
CA VAL A 574 3.07 -1.85 -4.47
C VAL A 574 2.88 -2.32 -5.91
N LEU A 575 3.33 -1.55 -6.92
CA LEU A 575 3.32 -2.00 -8.31
C LEU A 575 4.08 -3.32 -8.51
N ARG A 576 5.22 -3.48 -7.84
CA ARG A 576 5.98 -4.74 -7.86
C ARG A 576 5.15 -5.92 -7.31
N ASN A 577 4.45 -5.68 -6.19
CA ASN A 577 3.57 -6.70 -5.61
C ASN A 577 2.42 -7.05 -6.56
N ILE A 578 1.76 -6.03 -7.15
CA ILE A 578 0.66 -6.22 -8.11
C ILE A 578 1.12 -7.04 -9.31
N PHE A 579 2.25 -6.67 -9.91
CA PHE A 579 2.78 -7.37 -11.07
C PHE A 579 3.11 -8.84 -10.77
N ILE A 580 3.82 -9.10 -9.68
CA ILE A 580 4.18 -10.45 -9.30
C ILE A 580 2.93 -11.28 -8.93
N THR A 581 2.01 -10.71 -8.15
CA THR A 581 0.75 -11.41 -7.81
C THR A 581 -0.02 -11.76 -9.07
N TYR A 582 -0.10 -10.84 -10.04
CA TYR A 582 -0.74 -11.09 -11.33
C TYR A 582 -0.07 -12.24 -12.10
N LEU A 583 1.27 -12.30 -12.16
CA LEU A 583 1.95 -13.42 -12.82
C LEU A 583 1.61 -14.79 -12.18
N TYR A 584 1.53 -14.83 -10.85
CA TYR A 584 1.13 -16.04 -10.14
C TYR A 584 -0.36 -16.39 -10.35
N GLU A 585 -1.26 -15.39 -10.42
CA GLU A 585 -2.68 -15.57 -10.73
C GLU A 585 -2.89 -16.11 -12.15
N GLN A 586 -2.04 -15.71 -13.09
CA GLN A 586 -2.07 -16.20 -14.48
C GLN A 586 -1.40 -17.57 -14.65
N ASN A 587 -0.86 -18.16 -13.57
CA ASN A 587 -0.15 -19.44 -13.61
C ASN A 587 0.93 -19.48 -14.71
N VAL A 588 1.67 -18.39 -14.89
CA VAL A 588 2.70 -18.33 -15.93
C VAL A 588 3.81 -19.36 -15.66
N PRO A 589 4.46 -19.91 -16.71
CA PRO A 589 5.54 -20.90 -16.57
C PRO A 589 6.68 -20.41 -15.67
N GLY A 590 7.35 -21.34 -14.98
CA GLY A 590 8.43 -21.04 -14.03
C GLY A 590 9.55 -20.18 -14.61
N HIS A 591 9.96 -20.42 -15.86
CA HIS A 591 10.99 -19.62 -16.54
C HIS A 591 10.60 -18.14 -16.72
N ILE A 592 9.33 -17.82 -16.92
CA ILE A 592 8.83 -16.44 -16.99
C ILE A 592 8.95 -15.76 -15.60
N LEU A 593 8.61 -16.50 -14.54
CA LEU A 593 8.75 -16.01 -13.18
C LEU A 593 10.23 -15.81 -12.80
N ASP A 594 11.14 -16.66 -13.28
CA ASP A 594 12.59 -16.54 -13.07
C ASP A 594 13.14 -15.32 -13.83
N SER A 595 12.73 -15.15 -15.09
CA SER A 595 13.05 -13.97 -15.89
C SER A 595 12.55 -12.67 -15.23
N ALA A 596 11.30 -12.67 -14.74
CA ALA A 596 10.76 -11.52 -14.02
C ALA A 596 11.54 -11.22 -12.71
N ALA A 597 11.96 -12.26 -11.98
CA ALA A 597 12.76 -12.10 -10.78
C ALA A 597 14.13 -11.45 -11.11
N LEU A 598 14.79 -11.92 -12.16
CA LEU A 598 16.06 -11.37 -12.64
C LEU A 598 15.90 -9.92 -13.10
N ALA A 599 14.89 -9.61 -13.91
CA ALA A 599 14.62 -8.25 -14.40
C ALA A 599 14.27 -7.27 -13.27
N MET A 600 13.72 -7.75 -12.17
CA MET A 600 13.38 -6.96 -10.98
C MET A 600 14.48 -6.99 -9.90
N HIS A 601 15.64 -7.57 -10.16
CA HIS A 601 16.78 -7.68 -9.27
C HIS A 601 16.42 -8.23 -7.88
N HIS A 602 15.80 -9.43 -7.87
CA HIS A 602 15.54 -10.20 -6.64
C HIS A 602 15.52 -11.71 -6.93
N SER A 603 15.74 -12.53 -5.91
CA SER A 603 15.68 -13.97 -6.03
C SER A 603 14.23 -14.47 -6.20
N ARG A 604 14.07 -15.63 -6.83
CA ARG A 604 12.77 -16.33 -6.94
C ARG A 604 12.12 -16.58 -5.57
N ARG A 605 12.92 -16.91 -4.56
CA ARG A 605 12.46 -17.07 -3.18
C ARG A 605 11.88 -15.77 -2.62
N MET A 606 12.56 -14.65 -2.83
CA MET A 606 12.09 -13.33 -2.42
C MET A 606 10.78 -12.96 -3.16
N GLN A 607 10.69 -13.28 -4.44
CA GLN A 607 9.48 -13.07 -5.25
C GLN A 607 8.27 -13.78 -4.63
N ALA A 608 8.40 -15.07 -4.37
CA ALA A 608 7.30 -15.88 -3.82
C ALA A 608 6.92 -15.46 -2.39
N GLN A 609 7.89 -15.17 -1.54
CA GLN A 609 7.65 -14.89 -0.12
C GLN A 609 7.20 -13.44 0.17
N SER A 610 7.77 -12.46 -0.54
CA SER A 610 7.61 -11.05 -0.21
C SER A 610 6.66 -10.31 -1.14
N TYR A 611 6.66 -10.65 -2.43
CA TYR A 611 5.92 -9.91 -3.45
C TYR A 611 4.59 -10.58 -3.84
N ASN A 612 4.51 -11.90 -3.85
CA ASN A 612 3.25 -12.60 -4.09
C ASN A 612 2.29 -12.43 -2.91
N LYS A 613 1.17 -11.73 -3.15
CA LYS A 613 0.14 -11.40 -2.15
C LYS A 613 -1.13 -12.25 -2.28
N GLN A 614 -1.10 -13.31 -3.09
CA GLN A 614 -2.20 -14.27 -3.10
C GLN A 614 -2.48 -14.81 -1.69
N GLU A 615 -3.75 -15.08 -1.38
CA GLU A 615 -4.14 -15.74 -0.14
C GLU A 615 -3.61 -17.18 -0.10
N GLN A 616 -3.53 -17.77 1.09
CA GLN A 616 -3.02 -19.13 1.24
C GLN A 616 -3.86 -20.14 0.44
N PHE A 617 -5.17 -19.96 0.42
CA PHE A 617 -6.08 -20.83 -0.34
C PHE A 617 -5.79 -20.76 -1.84
N ASP A 618 -5.59 -19.57 -2.41
CA ASP A 618 -5.28 -19.41 -3.83
C ASP A 618 -3.93 -20.00 -4.20
N LYS A 619 -2.96 -19.97 -3.30
CA LYS A 619 -1.65 -20.61 -3.50
C LYS A 619 -1.74 -22.15 -3.51
N LEU A 620 -2.72 -22.71 -2.81
CA LEU A 620 -2.95 -24.17 -2.76
C LEU A 620 -3.84 -24.67 -3.90
N ARG A 621 -4.69 -23.81 -4.48
CA ARG A 621 -5.65 -24.18 -5.52
C ARG A 621 -5.05 -24.99 -6.67
N PRO A 622 -3.90 -24.62 -7.29
CA PRO A 622 -3.34 -25.38 -8.40
C PRO A 622 -3.05 -26.84 -8.05
N SER A 623 -2.53 -27.10 -6.85
CA SER A 623 -2.23 -28.46 -6.40
C SER A 623 -3.50 -29.28 -6.13
N PHE A 624 -4.54 -28.66 -5.57
CA PHE A 624 -5.84 -29.32 -5.34
C PHE A 624 -6.58 -29.58 -6.65
N THR A 625 -6.52 -28.65 -7.61
CA THR A 625 -7.09 -28.85 -8.94
C THR A 625 -6.40 -30.04 -9.65
N LEU A 626 -5.07 -30.05 -9.66
CA LEU A 626 -4.30 -31.14 -10.23
C LEU A 626 -4.61 -32.47 -9.54
N ALA A 627 -4.67 -32.50 -8.21
CA ALA A 627 -5.01 -33.73 -7.48
C ALA A 627 -6.42 -34.23 -7.84
N LEU A 628 -7.40 -33.33 -7.98
CA LEU A 628 -8.75 -33.65 -8.41
C LEU A 628 -8.75 -34.24 -9.86
N GLU A 629 -8.04 -33.59 -10.77
CA GLU A 629 -7.91 -34.05 -12.17
C GLU A 629 -7.29 -35.45 -12.24
N LEU A 630 -6.21 -35.73 -11.49
CA LEU A 630 -5.57 -37.05 -11.42
C LEU A 630 -6.53 -38.10 -10.88
N VAL A 631 -7.33 -37.79 -9.86
CA VAL A 631 -8.34 -38.72 -9.33
C VAL A 631 -9.44 -38.94 -10.37
N GLN A 632 -9.94 -37.91 -11.03
CA GLN A 632 -10.96 -38.06 -12.08
C GLN A 632 -10.46 -38.89 -13.23
N GLN A 633 -9.24 -38.67 -13.71
CA GLN A 633 -8.61 -39.53 -14.75
C GLN A 633 -8.44 -40.99 -14.31
N SER A 634 -8.28 -41.24 -13.01
CA SER A 634 -8.19 -42.58 -12.47
C SER A 634 -9.55 -43.30 -12.35
N VAL A 635 -10.63 -42.53 -12.29
CA VAL A 635 -12.02 -43.04 -12.17
C VAL A 635 -12.65 -43.23 -13.55
N GLU A 636 -12.15 -42.58 -14.60
CA GLU A 636 -12.61 -42.86 -15.97
C GLU A 636 -12.19 -44.28 -16.34
N PRO A 637 -13.14 -45.18 -16.72
CA PRO A 637 -12.79 -46.53 -17.13
C PRO A 637 -11.90 -46.43 -18.37
N LYS A 638 -10.64 -46.84 -18.24
CA LYS A 638 -9.79 -47.08 -19.42
C LYS A 638 -10.58 -47.97 -20.37
N PRO A 639 -10.76 -47.61 -21.63
CA PRO A 639 -11.35 -48.53 -22.60
C PRO A 639 -10.58 -49.83 -22.53
N LEU A 640 -11.26 -50.93 -22.23
CA LEU A 640 -10.69 -52.23 -22.16
C LEU A 640 -9.88 -52.46 -23.44
N ASN A 641 -8.58 -52.75 -23.27
CA ASN A 641 -7.68 -53.03 -24.38
C ASN A 641 -8.36 -54.11 -25.25
N PRO A 642 -8.61 -53.91 -26.56
CA PRO A 642 -9.29 -54.86 -27.41
C PRO A 642 -8.64 -56.23 -27.46
N LEU A 643 -7.39 -56.36 -26.96
CA LEU A 643 -6.63 -57.60 -26.87
C LEU A 643 -6.96 -58.47 -25.64
N LEU A 644 -7.86 -58.02 -24.75
CA LEU A 644 -8.31 -58.78 -23.57
C LEU A 644 -9.80 -59.14 -23.63
N GLN A 645 -10.40 -59.24 -24.82
CA GLN A 645 -11.69 -59.91 -24.95
C GLN A 645 -11.49 -61.42 -24.72
N PRO A 646 -12.23 -62.05 -23.82
CA PRO A 646 -12.13 -63.46 -23.60
C PRO A 646 -12.47 -64.16 -24.91
N ILE A 647 -11.56 -65.07 -25.35
CA ILE A 647 -11.74 -66.02 -26.45
C ILE A 647 -12.84 -66.96 -25.99
N GLY A 648 -14.10 -66.61 -26.16
CA GLY A 648 -15.23 -67.32 -25.62
C GLY A 648 -16.52 -67.25 -26.42
N SER A 649 -16.47 -66.88 -27.71
CA SER A 649 -17.67 -66.85 -28.56
C SER A 649 -17.45 -67.34 -30.00
N ALA A 650 -16.45 -68.20 -30.21
CA ALA A 650 -16.19 -68.82 -31.52
C ALA A 650 -16.50 -70.33 -31.56
N LEU A 651 -17.42 -70.78 -30.72
CA LEU A 651 -17.81 -72.21 -30.66
C LEU A 651 -19.33 -72.46 -30.73
N GLU A 652 -20.09 -71.53 -31.33
CA GLU A 652 -21.51 -71.75 -31.64
C GLU A 652 -21.85 -71.36 -33.09
N ALA A 653 -20.98 -71.68 -34.04
CA ALA A 653 -21.34 -71.66 -35.45
C ALA A 653 -20.43 -72.66 -36.20
N ALA A 654 -20.62 -74.00 -35.97
CA ALA A 654 -20.28 -75.08 -36.87
C ALA A 654 -21.31 -76.24 -36.71
#